data_b6a0a275faa4d50d94bfa38958784461
#
_entry.id   b6a0a275faa4d50d94bfa38958784461
#
_cell.length_a   1.000
_cell.length_b   1.000
_cell.length_c   1.000
_cell.angle_alpha   90.00
_cell.angle_beta   90.00
_cell.angle_gamma   90.00
#
_symmetry.space_group_name_H-M   'P 1'
#
loop_
_entity.id
_entity.type
_entity.pdbx_description
1 polymer ?
#
loop_
_entity_poly.entity_id
_entity_poly.type
_entity_poly.pdbx_seq_one_letter_code
_entity_poly.pdbx_strand_id
1 'polypeptide(L)'
;MLDRVPETAALEGVLAAVRDGSSGVLVLRGEAGVGKTALLEWAAGGAGDMRVARVAGVQAEMGLGFAGLHRLLVPFLGGLDGLPGPQRQALGSAFGLVAGPAPDRFLVGLAALTLVTDAAAGEPVLCLVDDAQWLDQVSVEVLGFLARRLYADRVGMVFTVREGEGQAAGLAGLPELVVGGLPDQAAAELLATSADAQVDGRVSAQVVAGVAGNPLALVELAGELTPAELSGRVPLGWPLRFGGHLEELYLSRVRALRDNSQKLLLVAAADPSGDLALVAKAASQLGTSLEAGETAETRRLVTWQPRVRFRHPLIRSAAYYAAPAEARRRAHAALAQVTDPDADPDRRAWHLAEAATGPDEQVAAKLEQSADRAQARGGLAAAATFLERAAALTPDPGRRAQRLLAAAQAKRGAGELDAALGLLVAVEAGPGDALQTAEVERLRGQIAFDQRRGSDAARLLLSAARRLEPLDAGLARETHLESLVAAMSASHLNIPGGVREAAQAARAAPPGTGPPQTVDVLLDALPLRLTEGYAAAAPTLARALEMLLALDGGTGEARRWFWLNGARLSYIIAVELWDLESWRALAVRQVQVARDTGALVQLQFALTNFAIAQIVAGELAAAAQLIDEDRMIAEATGNPPGRSAATMLAAWRGQKQEASELIEAHAQEGTAHGTGIAVDFAACVSAVLHNGLGRYDAARDAARSAFEREPVGYGHLLVPDLAEAAARTGDAELVQAALHWLSERTRVTPTSWALGIQARVSALLSDGETAERLYRESIEHLGRTPVRAELARAHLLYGEWLRRQRRRDARDQLRTAFAMFDAMGMAAFAARARAELRATGERARPRSPQAAEVLTPQEEQIARLVAGHLTNREIAARLFISASTVEYHLRKIFRKLDVSSRTQLARTIRTDKRLAAPQG
;
A
#
# COMPACT_ATOMS: atom_id res chain seq x y z
N MET A 1 -22.33 -25.82 20.32
CA MET A 1 -20.85 -25.86 20.18
C MET A 1 -20.29 -26.56 21.38
N LEU A 2 -19.46 -27.59 21.16
CA LEU A 2 -18.86 -28.33 22.27
C LEU A 2 -17.54 -27.62 22.65
N ASP A 3 -17.48 -27.18 23.91
CA ASP A 3 -16.29 -26.60 24.58
C ASP A 3 -15.44 -25.61 23.79
N ARG A 4 -16.12 -24.65 23.15
CA ARG A 4 -15.53 -23.51 22.40
C ARG A 4 -15.77 -22.18 23.12
N VAL A 5 -15.61 -22.20 24.47
CA VAL A 5 -15.92 -21.04 25.31
C VAL A 5 -15.11 -19.80 24.97
N PRO A 6 -13.78 -19.87 24.77
CA PRO A 6 -12.99 -18.69 24.41
C PRO A 6 -13.36 -18.13 23.04
N GLU A 7 -13.57 -19.03 22.06
CA GLU A 7 -13.89 -18.62 20.69
C GLU A 7 -15.29 -18.02 20.59
N THR A 8 -16.28 -18.64 21.26
CA THR A 8 -17.65 -18.10 21.29
C THR A 8 -17.71 -16.78 22.05
N ALA A 9 -16.99 -16.65 23.17
CA ALA A 9 -16.91 -15.39 23.92
C ALA A 9 -16.29 -14.25 23.09
N ALA A 10 -15.24 -14.53 22.30
CA ALA A 10 -14.65 -13.55 21.39
C ALA A 10 -15.63 -13.11 20.29
N LEU A 11 -16.36 -14.07 19.71
CA LEU A 11 -17.40 -13.80 18.71
C LEU A 11 -18.59 -13.04 19.31
N GLU A 12 -19.02 -13.39 20.51
CA GLU A 12 -20.03 -12.64 21.27
C GLU A 12 -19.59 -11.21 21.52
N GLY A 13 -18.30 -11.01 21.83
CA GLY A 13 -17.70 -9.68 21.98
C GLY A 13 -17.84 -8.86 20.71
N VAL A 14 -17.62 -9.45 19.53
CA VAL A 14 -17.82 -8.76 18.24
C VAL A 14 -19.30 -8.42 18.04
N LEU A 15 -20.22 -9.37 18.27
CA LEU A 15 -21.67 -9.15 18.11
C LEU A 15 -22.19 -8.10 19.09
N ALA A 16 -21.74 -8.13 20.34
CA ALA A 16 -22.12 -7.16 21.37
C ALA A 16 -21.62 -5.75 20.99
N ALA A 17 -20.37 -5.60 20.55
CA ALA A 17 -19.82 -4.32 20.10
C ALA A 17 -20.67 -3.72 18.97
N VAL A 18 -21.09 -4.56 18.00
CA VAL A 18 -21.93 -4.11 16.88
C VAL A 18 -23.31 -3.66 17.36
N ARG A 19 -23.92 -4.36 18.32
CA ARG A 19 -25.20 -3.98 18.92
C ARG A 19 -25.11 -2.66 19.71
N ASP A 20 -23.99 -2.48 20.41
CA ASP A 20 -23.73 -1.27 21.20
C ASP A 20 -23.34 -0.05 20.35
N GLY A 21 -23.38 -0.16 19.02
CA GLY A 21 -23.11 0.94 18.11
C GLY A 21 -21.64 1.11 17.73
N SER A 22 -20.78 0.17 18.12
CA SER A 22 -19.36 0.11 17.75
C SER A 22 -19.14 -0.86 16.58
N SER A 23 -17.89 -1.06 16.18
CA SER A 23 -17.51 -2.09 15.20
C SER A 23 -16.62 -3.13 15.88
N GLY A 24 -16.63 -4.36 15.35
CA GLY A 24 -15.78 -5.44 15.83
C GLY A 24 -15.12 -6.20 14.70
N VAL A 25 -13.84 -6.52 14.85
CA VAL A 25 -13.08 -7.30 13.83
C VAL A 25 -12.37 -8.44 14.54
N LEU A 26 -12.40 -9.63 13.93
CA LEU A 26 -11.72 -10.82 14.44
C LEU A 26 -11.25 -11.71 13.30
N VAL A 27 -10.02 -12.21 13.39
CA VAL A 27 -9.45 -13.22 12.50
C VAL A 27 -9.31 -14.54 13.27
N LEU A 28 -10.00 -15.59 12.82
CA LEU A 28 -9.89 -16.94 13.35
C LEU A 28 -8.84 -17.71 12.54
N ARG A 29 -7.72 -18.06 13.17
CA ARG A 29 -6.61 -18.78 12.54
C ARG A 29 -6.53 -20.20 13.09
N GLY A 30 -6.26 -21.20 12.25
CA GLY A 30 -6.06 -22.58 12.71
C GLY A 30 -6.01 -23.57 11.56
N GLU A 31 -5.68 -24.82 11.86
CA GLU A 31 -5.57 -25.90 10.88
C GLU A 31 -6.88 -26.19 10.13
N ALA A 32 -6.81 -26.95 9.03
CA ALA A 32 -8.00 -27.43 8.32
C ALA A 32 -8.83 -28.35 9.21
N GLY A 33 -10.16 -28.18 9.20
CA GLY A 33 -11.07 -29.06 9.94
C GLY A 33 -11.26 -28.76 11.42
N VAL A 34 -10.54 -27.78 12.01
CA VAL A 34 -10.67 -27.44 13.46
C VAL A 34 -11.99 -26.76 13.84
N GLY A 35 -12.86 -26.47 12.87
CA GLY A 35 -14.19 -25.93 13.14
C GLY A 35 -14.34 -24.42 12.92
N LYS A 36 -13.43 -23.73 12.21
CA LYS A 36 -13.54 -22.30 11.90
C LYS A 36 -14.84 -21.91 11.21
N THR A 37 -15.21 -22.64 10.17
CA THR A 37 -16.49 -22.43 9.47
C THR A 37 -17.70 -22.63 10.39
N ALA A 38 -17.64 -23.60 11.30
CA ALA A 38 -18.71 -23.83 12.28
C ALA A 38 -18.84 -22.64 13.27
N LEU A 39 -17.72 -22.01 13.64
CA LEU A 39 -17.71 -20.79 14.44
C LEU A 39 -18.34 -19.60 13.67
N LEU A 40 -18.09 -19.47 12.36
CA LEU A 40 -18.77 -18.48 11.52
C LEU A 40 -20.28 -18.74 11.45
N GLU A 41 -20.69 -19.98 11.28
CA GLU A 41 -22.13 -20.35 11.29
C GLU A 41 -22.77 -20.06 12.65
N TRP A 42 -22.08 -20.32 13.73
CA TRP A 42 -22.53 -19.99 15.07
C TRP A 42 -22.70 -18.48 15.26
N ALA A 43 -21.73 -17.67 14.81
CA ALA A 43 -21.82 -16.21 14.85
C ALA A 43 -22.99 -15.69 14.00
N ALA A 44 -23.20 -16.29 12.83
CA ALA A 44 -24.35 -15.98 11.97
C ALA A 44 -25.71 -16.32 12.62
N GLY A 45 -25.79 -17.44 13.35
CA GLY A 45 -26.99 -17.82 14.12
C GLY A 45 -27.29 -16.85 15.26
N GLY A 46 -26.24 -16.28 15.90
CA GLY A 46 -26.33 -15.26 16.92
C GLY A 46 -26.67 -13.85 16.41
N ALA A 47 -26.56 -13.61 15.08
CA ALA A 47 -26.77 -12.32 14.43
C ALA A 47 -28.19 -12.15 13.85
N GLY A 48 -29.21 -12.72 14.48
CA GLY A 48 -30.60 -12.68 13.97
C GLY A 48 -31.20 -11.28 13.85
N ASP A 49 -30.60 -10.29 14.49
CA ASP A 49 -30.93 -8.87 14.48
C ASP A 49 -30.02 -8.04 13.54
N MET A 50 -29.20 -8.71 12.71
CA MET A 50 -28.19 -8.08 11.83
C MET A 50 -28.33 -8.58 10.40
N ARG A 51 -27.97 -7.74 9.44
CA ARG A 51 -27.79 -8.17 8.05
C ARG A 51 -26.47 -8.93 7.91
N VAL A 52 -26.53 -10.20 7.56
CA VAL A 52 -25.35 -11.04 7.39
C VAL A 52 -24.95 -11.11 5.92
N ALA A 53 -23.74 -10.63 5.60
CA ALA A 53 -23.08 -10.80 4.30
C ALA A 53 -21.98 -11.85 4.40
N ARG A 54 -21.89 -12.77 3.42
CA ARG A 54 -20.95 -13.89 3.47
C ARG A 54 -20.19 -14.05 2.16
N VAL A 55 -18.91 -14.35 2.27
CA VAL A 55 -18.08 -14.80 1.16
C VAL A 55 -17.15 -15.92 1.64
N ALA A 56 -16.91 -16.91 0.78
CA ALA A 56 -15.87 -17.92 1.01
C ALA A 56 -14.82 -17.81 -0.08
N GLY A 57 -13.56 -17.89 0.29
CA GLY A 57 -12.44 -17.93 -0.66
C GLY A 57 -12.53 -19.18 -1.55
N VAL A 58 -12.15 -19.03 -2.81
CA VAL A 58 -12.14 -20.12 -3.78
C VAL A 58 -10.82 -20.09 -4.55
N GLN A 59 -10.03 -21.12 -4.41
CA GLN A 59 -8.68 -21.18 -5.00
C GLN A 59 -8.65 -20.89 -6.52
N ALA A 60 -9.69 -21.30 -7.26
CA ALA A 60 -9.80 -21.03 -8.70
C ALA A 60 -10.08 -19.54 -9.04
N GLU A 61 -10.52 -18.72 -8.08
CA GLU A 61 -10.79 -17.29 -8.27
C GLU A 61 -9.65 -16.38 -7.81
N MET A 62 -8.58 -16.92 -7.24
CA MET A 62 -7.45 -16.12 -6.73
C MET A 62 -6.83 -15.21 -7.81
N GLY A 63 -6.93 -15.60 -9.09
CA GLY A 63 -6.49 -14.80 -10.23
C GLY A 63 -7.50 -13.76 -10.73
N LEU A 64 -8.73 -13.72 -10.22
CA LEU A 64 -9.78 -12.82 -10.68
C LEU A 64 -9.92 -11.63 -9.73
N GLY A 65 -9.26 -10.52 -10.03
CA GLY A 65 -9.27 -9.34 -9.17
C GLY A 65 -10.68 -8.85 -8.85
N PHE A 66 -10.93 -8.54 -7.57
CA PHE A 66 -12.19 -8.10 -6.99
C PHE A 66 -13.32 -9.14 -6.95
N ALA A 67 -13.10 -10.39 -7.35
CA ALA A 67 -14.16 -11.40 -7.36
C ALA A 67 -14.72 -11.68 -5.95
N GLY A 68 -13.85 -11.81 -4.96
CA GLY A 68 -14.26 -11.98 -3.56
C GLY A 68 -15.00 -10.77 -3.01
N LEU A 69 -14.51 -9.57 -3.28
CA LEU A 69 -15.12 -8.32 -2.85
C LEU A 69 -16.52 -8.13 -3.47
N HIS A 70 -16.63 -8.38 -4.78
CA HIS A 70 -17.92 -8.30 -5.48
C HIS A 70 -18.96 -9.21 -4.83
N ARG A 71 -18.63 -10.48 -4.58
CA ARG A 71 -19.55 -11.44 -3.94
C ARG A 71 -19.99 -11.00 -2.55
N LEU A 72 -19.08 -10.44 -1.74
CA LEU A 72 -19.44 -9.93 -0.42
C LEU A 72 -20.37 -8.72 -0.51
N LEU A 73 -20.13 -7.83 -1.49
CA LEU A 73 -20.86 -6.56 -1.62
C LEU A 73 -22.18 -6.67 -2.38
N VAL A 74 -22.48 -7.80 -3.05
CA VAL A 74 -23.76 -8.00 -3.76
C VAL A 74 -25.00 -7.56 -2.96
N PRO A 75 -25.14 -7.84 -1.65
CA PRO A 75 -26.31 -7.41 -0.87
C PRO A 75 -26.42 -5.89 -0.70
N PHE A 76 -25.33 -5.14 -0.94
CA PHE A 76 -25.23 -3.70 -0.71
C PHE A 76 -25.25 -2.88 -1.99
N LEU A 77 -25.11 -3.50 -3.16
CA LEU A 77 -25.01 -2.81 -4.47
C LEU A 77 -26.23 -1.93 -4.79
N GLY A 78 -27.38 -2.15 -4.18
CA GLY A 78 -28.53 -1.25 -4.27
C GLY A 78 -28.28 0.17 -3.74
N GLY A 79 -27.24 0.36 -2.94
CA GLY A 79 -26.75 1.66 -2.45
C GLY A 79 -25.76 2.39 -3.36
N LEU A 80 -25.41 1.81 -4.50
CA LEU A 80 -24.34 2.32 -5.40
C LEU A 80 -24.61 3.76 -5.87
N ASP A 81 -25.86 4.09 -6.15
CA ASP A 81 -26.28 5.42 -6.60
C ASP A 81 -26.13 6.50 -5.52
N GLY A 82 -26.09 6.10 -4.25
CA GLY A 82 -25.86 6.99 -3.11
C GLY A 82 -24.39 7.35 -2.87
N LEU A 83 -23.44 6.67 -3.55
CA LEU A 83 -22.03 6.95 -3.41
C LEU A 83 -21.63 8.27 -4.10
N PRO A 84 -20.62 8.98 -3.57
CA PRO A 84 -19.93 10.05 -4.28
C PRO A 84 -19.49 9.60 -5.68
N GLY A 85 -19.58 10.51 -6.66
CA GLY A 85 -19.30 10.19 -8.07
C GLY A 85 -18.01 9.40 -8.30
N PRO A 86 -16.85 9.82 -7.77
CA PRO A 86 -15.59 9.08 -7.92
C PRO A 86 -15.62 7.67 -7.32
N GLN A 87 -16.24 7.49 -6.16
CA GLN A 87 -16.37 6.18 -5.49
C GLN A 87 -17.27 5.24 -6.29
N ARG A 88 -18.42 5.76 -6.76
CA ARG A 88 -19.36 5.01 -7.61
C ARG A 88 -18.71 4.56 -8.91
N GLN A 89 -17.95 5.45 -9.54
CA GLN A 89 -17.23 5.14 -10.78
C GLN A 89 -16.16 4.08 -10.54
N ALA A 90 -15.34 4.22 -9.48
CA ALA A 90 -14.28 3.27 -9.17
C ALA A 90 -14.82 1.87 -8.87
N LEU A 91 -15.87 1.77 -8.03
CA LEU A 91 -16.47 0.48 -7.69
C LEU A 91 -17.23 -0.12 -8.89
N GLY A 92 -17.93 0.71 -9.67
CA GLY A 92 -18.61 0.28 -10.90
C GLY A 92 -17.63 -0.24 -11.94
N SER A 93 -16.48 0.40 -12.12
CA SER A 93 -15.40 -0.08 -13.00
C SER A 93 -14.75 -1.36 -12.47
N ALA A 94 -14.52 -1.47 -11.16
CA ALA A 94 -13.95 -2.66 -10.54
C ALA A 94 -14.83 -3.91 -10.76
N PHE A 95 -16.14 -3.72 -10.76
CA PHE A 95 -17.11 -4.81 -10.93
C PHE A 95 -17.59 -4.98 -12.38
N GLY A 96 -17.06 -4.17 -13.32
CA GLY A 96 -17.47 -4.22 -14.74
C GLY A 96 -18.90 -3.73 -15.00
N LEU A 97 -19.52 -2.99 -14.07
CA LEU A 97 -20.87 -2.45 -14.20
C LEU A 97 -20.94 -1.21 -15.08
N VAL A 98 -19.83 -0.49 -15.20
CA VAL A 98 -19.67 0.69 -16.05
C VAL A 98 -18.33 0.67 -16.75
N ALA A 99 -18.30 1.15 -18.00
CA ALA A 99 -17.04 1.41 -18.69
C ALA A 99 -16.37 2.64 -18.08
N GLY A 100 -15.09 2.54 -17.71
CA GLY A 100 -14.36 3.64 -17.10
C GLY A 100 -12.86 3.36 -17.02
N PRO A 101 -12.05 4.34 -16.56
CA PRO A 101 -10.64 4.14 -16.30
C PRO A 101 -10.42 3.04 -15.25
N ALA A 102 -9.18 2.59 -15.12
CA ALA A 102 -8.77 1.63 -14.07
C ALA A 102 -9.28 2.10 -12.69
N PRO A 103 -10.01 1.24 -11.95
CA PRO A 103 -10.52 1.63 -10.65
C PRO A 103 -9.37 1.87 -9.68
N ASP A 104 -9.35 3.04 -9.06
CA ASP A 104 -8.47 3.32 -7.93
C ASP A 104 -8.85 2.37 -6.79
N ARG A 105 -7.94 1.46 -6.40
CA ARG A 105 -8.15 0.48 -5.32
C ARG A 105 -8.54 1.14 -4.01
N PHE A 106 -7.99 2.31 -3.76
CA PHE A 106 -8.31 3.09 -2.58
C PHE A 106 -9.74 3.64 -2.65
N LEU A 107 -10.16 4.17 -3.80
CA LEU A 107 -11.55 4.59 -4.02
C LEU A 107 -12.51 3.40 -3.99
N VAL A 108 -12.09 2.23 -4.48
CA VAL A 108 -12.86 0.97 -4.35
C VAL A 108 -13.00 0.60 -2.88
N GLY A 109 -11.91 0.65 -2.12
CA GLY A 109 -11.93 0.38 -0.68
C GLY A 109 -12.83 1.37 0.08
N LEU A 110 -12.74 2.65 -0.27
CA LEU A 110 -13.58 3.69 0.32
C LEU A 110 -15.05 3.54 -0.10
N ALA A 111 -15.32 3.20 -1.35
CA ALA A 111 -16.67 2.90 -1.83
C ALA A 111 -17.28 1.70 -1.09
N ALA A 112 -16.50 0.63 -0.92
CA ALA A 112 -16.91 -0.55 -0.17
C ALA A 112 -17.18 -0.21 1.31
N LEU A 113 -16.29 0.58 1.94
CA LEU A 113 -16.49 1.08 3.31
C LEU A 113 -17.80 1.88 3.40
N THR A 114 -18.01 2.84 2.49
CA THR A 114 -19.21 3.68 2.49
C THR A 114 -20.48 2.84 2.30
N LEU A 115 -20.50 1.89 1.34
CA LEU A 115 -21.65 1.01 1.12
C LEU A 115 -22.01 0.19 2.35
N VAL A 116 -21.02 -0.44 2.97
CA VAL A 116 -21.26 -1.30 4.13
C VAL A 116 -21.70 -0.47 5.34
N THR A 117 -21.10 0.69 5.57
CA THR A 117 -21.44 1.56 6.71
C THR A 117 -22.77 2.29 6.50
N ASP A 118 -23.10 2.71 5.28
CA ASP A 118 -24.43 3.28 4.96
C ASP A 118 -25.53 2.23 5.16
N ALA A 119 -25.29 0.98 4.77
CA ALA A 119 -26.22 -0.11 5.05
C ALA A 119 -26.36 -0.35 6.56
N ALA A 120 -25.27 -0.31 7.29
CA ALA A 120 -25.23 -0.50 8.75
C ALA A 120 -25.90 0.64 9.54
N ALA A 121 -26.09 1.82 8.95
CA ALA A 121 -26.85 2.91 9.55
C ALA A 121 -28.33 2.55 9.75
N GLY A 122 -28.89 1.74 8.85
CA GLY A 122 -30.27 1.25 8.96
C GLY A 122 -30.38 0.00 9.84
N GLU A 123 -29.57 -1.00 9.60
CA GLU A 123 -29.55 -2.31 10.26
C GLU A 123 -28.09 -2.76 10.48
N PRO A 124 -27.68 -3.21 11.67
CA PRO A 124 -26.31 -3.66 11.90
C PRO A 124 -25.88 -4.70 10.89
N VAL A 125 -24.60 -4.69 10.51
CA VAL A 125 -24.09 -5.59 9.48
C VAL A 125 -23.03 -6.52 10.06
N LEU A 126 -23.10 -7.81 9.73
CA LEU A 126 -22.07 -8.80 10.01
C LEU A 126 -21.52 -9.35 8.69
N CYS A 127 -20.24 -9.09 8.41
CA CYS A 127 -19.50 -9.63 7.27
C CYS A 127 -18.71 -10.85 7.70
N LEU A 128 -18.98 -12.01 7.08
CA LEU A 128 -18.30 -13.27 7.35
C LEU A 128 -17.48 -13.67 6.12
N VAL A 129 -16.18 -13.81 6.31
CA VAL A 129 -15.22 -14.13 5.26
C VAL A 129 -14.55 -15.46 5.60
N ASP A 130 -14.98 -16.52 4.93
CA ASP A 130 -14.43 -17.85 5.16
C ASP A 130 -13.26 -18.16 4.21
N ASP A 131 -12.24 -18.86 4.70
CA ASP A 131 -11.05 -19.25 3.96
C ASP A 131 -10.42 -18.06 3.17
N ALA A 132 -10.17 -16.95 3.86
CA ALA A 132 -9.67 -15.70 3.26
C ALA A 132 -8.36 -15.86 2.47
N GLN A 133 -7.53 -16.88 2.77
CA GLN A 133 -6.31 -17.19 2.03
C GLN A 133 -6.56 -17.59 0.57
N TRP A 134 -7.80 -17.94 0.21
CA TRP A 134 -8.21 -18.29 -1.15
C TRP A 134 -9.07 -17.23 -1.85
N LEU A 135 -9.17 -16.04 -1.27
CA LEU A 135 -9.67 -14.88 -1.99
C LEU A 135 -8.58 -14.33 -2.92
N ASP A 136 -9.01 -13.62 -3.95
CA ASP A 136 -8.07 -12.84 -4.75
C ASP A 136 -7.39 -11.76 -3.90
N GLN A 137 -6.11 -11.51 -4.19
CA GLN A 137 -5.26 -10.63 -3.39
C GLN A 137 -5.86 -9.23 -3.21
N VAL A 138 -6.47 -8.68 -4.26
CA VAL A 138 -7.06 -7.33 -4.22
C VAL A 138 -8.26 -7.27 -3.29
N SER A 139 -9.11 -8.31 -3.30
CA SER A 139 -10.23 -8.43 -2.36
C SER A 139 -9.76 -8.49 -0.91
N VAL A 140 -8.72 -9.27 -0.61
CA VAL A 140 -8.15 -9.36 0.75
C VAL A 140 -7.60 -8.02 1.21
N GLU A 141 -6.88 -7.30 0.34
CA GLU A 141 -6.35 -5.96 0.63
C GLU A 141 -7.46 -4.96 0.95
N VAL A 142 -8.52 -4.93 0.12
CA VAL A 142 -9.68 -4.05 0.32
C VAL A 142 -10.44 -4.41 1.60
N LEU A 143 -10.66 -5.69 1.87
CA LEU A 143 -11.35 -6.14 3.09
C LEU A 143 -10.53 -5.83 4.35
N GLY A 144 -9.23 -6.00 4.30
CA GLY A 144 -8.33 -5.58 5.38
C GLY A 144 -8.29 -4.05 5.56
N PHE A 145 -8.37 -3.29 4.46
CA PHE A 145 -8.53 -1.84 4.50
C PHE A 145 -9.83 -1.42 5.22
N LEU A 146 -10.95 -2.07 4.90
CA LEU A 146 -12.24 -1.87 5.58
C LEU A 146 -12.10 -2.15 7.08
N ALA A 147 -11.63 -3.34 7.42
CA ALA A 147 -11.52 -3.83 8.79
C ALA A 147 -10.76 -2.86 9.71
N ARG A 148 -9.68 -2.25 9.22
CA ARG A 148 -8.87 -1.30 10.00
C ARG A 148 -9.53 0.08 10.19
N ARG A 149 -10.56 0.41 9.40
CA ARG A 149 -11.25 1.72 9.42
C ARG A 149 -12.62 1.71 10.06
N LEU A 150 -13.11 0.55 10.41
CA LEU A 150 -14.36 0.38 11.15
C LEU A 150 -14.12 0.74 12.62
N TYR A 151 -14.93 1.66 13.15
CA TYR A 151 -14.82 2.09 14.54
C TYR A 151 -16.18 2.19 15.25
N ALA A 152 -17.08 3.03 14.77
CA ALA A 152 -18.41 3.27 15.35
C ALA A 152 -19.50 3.12 14.27
N ASP A 153 -19.38 2.05 13.47
CA ASP A 153 -20.12 1.88 12.23
C ASP A 153 -21.17 0.78 12.29
N ARG A 154 -21.32 0.11 13.43
CA ARG A 154 -22.22 -1.04 13.63
C ARG A 154 -21.95 -2.18 12.63
N VAL A 155 -20.66 -2.39 12.32
CA VAL A 155 -20.22 -3.44 11.39
C VAL A 155 -19.31 -4.42 12.11
N GLY A 156 -19.67 -5.70 12.06
CA GLY A 156 -18.79 -6.79 12.47
C GLY A 156 -18.12 -7.41 11.26
N MET A 157 -16.82 -7.73 11.35
CA MET A 157 -16.11 -8.50 10.33
C MET A 157 -15.38 -9.68 10.99
N VAL A 158 -15.69 -10.89 10.54
CA VAL A 158 -14.99 -12.09 11.01
C VAL A 158 -14.41 -12.83 9.83
N PHE A 159 -13.09 -13.06 9.90
CA PHE A 159 -12.32 -13.76 8.88
C PHE A 159 -11.89 -15.11 9.40
N THR A 160 -11.80 -16.12 8.52
CA THR A 160 -11.06 -17.36 8.81
C THR A 160 -9.86 -17.48 7.89
N VAL A 161 -8.76 -17.98 8.44
CA VAL A 161 -7.50 -18.20 7.73
C VAL A 161 -6.92 -19.56 8.13
N ARG A 162 -6.34 -20.31 7.19
CA ARG A 162 -5.61 -21.55 7.50
C ARG A 162 -4.19 -21.26 7.95
N GLU A 163 -3.70 -22.05 8.86
CA GLU A 163 -2.32 -22.06 9.30
C GLU A 163 -1.45 -22.79 8.25
N GLY A 164 -0.33 -22.20 7.85
CA GLY A 164 0.63 -22.82 6.93
C GLY A 164 0.39 -22.64 5.43
N GLU A 165 -0.80 -22.21 4.98
CA GLU A 165 -1.09 -21.92 3.58
C GLU A 165 -1.23 -20.42 3.36
N GLY A 166 -0.41 -19.83 2.48
CA GLY A 166 -0.46 -18.47 1.96
C GLY A 166 -0.78 -17.38 3.00
N GLN A 167 0.11 -16.43 3.21
CA GLN A 167 -0.22 -15.31 4.08
C GLN A 167 -1.33 -14.48 3.41
N ALA A 168 -2.50 -14.40 4.06
CA ALA A 168 -3.47 -13.34 3.81
C ALA A 168 -2.87 -12.01 4.33
N ALA A 169 -1.82 -11.51 3.65
CA ALA A 169 -1.02 -10.37 4.08
C ALA A 169 -1.87 -9.11 4.32
N GLY A 170 -2.97 -8.96 3.57
CA GLY A 170 -3.93 -7.89 3.77
C GLY A 170 -4.65 -7.88 5.12
N LEU A 171 -4.60 -8.97 5.90
CA LEU A 171 -5.23 -9.09 7.23
C LEU A 171 -4.23 -8.95 8.38
N ALA A 172 -2.95 -8.74 8.10
CA ALA A 172 -1.93 -8.59 9.13
C ALA A 172 -2.25 -7.44 10.10
N GLY A 173 -1.98 -7.65 11.39
CA GLY A 173 -2.24 -6.65 12.43
C GLY A 173 -3.70 -6.49 12.87
N LEU A 174 -4.65 -7.24 12.31
CA LEU A 174 -6.01 -7.35 12.85
C LEU A 174 -6.03 -8.25 14.10
N PRO A 175 -7.01 -8.08 15.01
CA PRO A 175 -7.14 -8.95 16.17
C PRO A 175 -7.30 -10.41 15.75
N GLU A 176 -6.42 -11.30 16.24
CA GLU A 176 -6.39 -12.72 15.89
C GLU A 176 -6.72 -13.61 17.08
N LEU A 177 -7.41 -14.71 16.81
CA LEU A 177 -7.65 -15.81 17.74
C LEU A 177 -7.27 -17.13 17.08
N VAL A 178 -6.36 -17.87 17.71
CA VAL A 178 -5.94 -19.19 17.24
C VAL A 178 -6.96 -20.24 17.71
N VAL A 179 -7.50 -21.00 16.75
CA VAL A 179 -8.46 -22.07 16.97
C VAL A 179 -7.75 -23.42 16.88
N GLY A 180 -7.58 -24.07 18.00
CA GLY A 180 -6.96 -25.41 18.11
C GLY A 180 -7.99 -26.57 17.97
N GLY A 181 -7.53 -27.82 18.19
CA GLY A 181 -8.42 -28.97 18.33
C GLY A 181 -9.33 -28.85 19.56
N LEU A 182 -10.38 -29.67 19.62
CA LEU A 182 -11.22 -29.76 20.82
C LEU A 182 -10.43 -30.39 21.97
N PRO A 183 -10.69 -29.95 23.21
CA PRO A 183 -10.18 -30.66 24.40
C PRO A 183 -10.67 -32.11 24.42
N ASP A 184 -9.90 -33.01 25.03
CA ASP A 184 -10.12 -34.47 25.01
C ASP A 184 -11.55 -34.87 25.38
N GLN A 185 -12.14 -34.24 26.38
CA GLN A 185 -13.49 -34.55 26.83
C GLN A 185 -14.55 -34.17 25.77
N ALA A 186 -14.47 -32.97 25.21
CA ALA A 186 -15.34 -32.50 24.15
C ALA A 186 -15.14 -33.28 22.84
N ALA A 187 -13.93 -33.67 22.53
CA ALA A 187 -13.58 -34.51 21.40
C ALA A 187 -14.18 -35.91 21.52
N ALA A 188 -14.12 -36.52 22.72
CA ALA A 188 -14.76 -37.80 23.03
C ALA A 188 -16.30 -37.73 22.94
N GLU A 189 -16.88 -36.64 23.43
CA GLU A 189 -18.32 -36.40 23.32
C GLU A 189 -18.78 -36.24 21.86
N LEU A 190 -18.00 -35.51 21.05
CA LEU A 190 -18.26 -35.35 19.62
C LEU A 190 -18.19 -36.71 18.90
N LEU A 191 -17.16 -37.50 19.17
CA LEU A 191 -17.00 -38.84 18.60
C LEU A 191 -18.19 -39.73 18.96
N ALA A 192 -18.59 -39.76 20.25
CA ALA A 192 -19.69 -40.55 20.73
C ALA A 192 -21.07 -40.15 20.15
N THR A 193 -21.27 -38.82 19.97
CA THR A 193 -22.54 -38.32 19.38
C THR A 193 -22.58 -38.45 17.86
N SER A 194 -21.45 -38.58 17.19
CA SER A 194 -21.35 -38.75 15.75
C SER A 194 -21.33 -40.20 15.31
N ALA A 195 -21.05 -41.13 16.21
CA ALA A 195 -21.02 -42.58 15.96
C ALA A 195 -22.40 -43.21 16.03
N ASP A 196 -22.68 -44.11 15.06
CA ASP A 196 -23.95 -44.93 15.07
C ASP A 196 -23.90 -46.10 16.05
N ALA A 197 -22.86 -46.21 16.89
CA ALA A 197 -22.66 -47.28 17.85
C ALA A 197 -22.00 -46.76 19.15
N GLN A 198 -22.13 -47.57 20.23
CA GLN A 198 -21.46 -47.23 21.48
C GLN A 198 -19.93 -47.29 21.35
N VAL A 199 -19.23 -46.20 21.74
CA VAL A 199 -17.77 -46.09 21.65
C VAL A 199 -17.12 -46.52 22.97
N ASP A 200 -16.20 -47.45 22.92
CA ASP A 200 -15.38 -47.84 24.08
C ASP A 200 -14.44 -46.70 24.49
N GLY A 201 -14.25 -46.46 25.79
CA GLY A 201 -13.45 -45.37 26.31
C GLY A 201 -11.99 -45.42 25.90
N ARG A 202 -11.38 -46.59 25.70
CA ARG A 202 -9.98 -46.72 25.22
C ARG A 202 -9.90 -46.42 23.73
N VAL A 203 -10.88 -46.84 22.93
CA VAL A 203 -10.98 -46.53 21.52
C VAL A 203 -11.15 -45.02 21.34
N SER A 204 -12.03 -44.41 22.14
CA SER A 204 -12.24 -42.97 22.15
C SER A 204 -10.95 -42.22 22.44
N ALA A 205 -10.23 -42.59 23.50
CA ALA A 205 -8.95 -41.93 23.82
C ALA A 205 -7.88 -42.09 22.72
N GLN A 206 -7.82 -43.29 22.08
CA GLN A 206 -6.90 -43.50 20.96
C GLN A 206 -7.22 -42.67 19.73
N VAL A 207 -8.50 -42.58 19.37
CA VAL A 207 -8.96 -41.78 18.23
C VAL A 207 -8.73 -40.30 18.49
N VAL A 208 -9.11 -39.79 19.66
CA VAL A 208 -8.92 -38.38 20.03
C VAL A 208 -7.45 -37.98 20.00
N ALA A 209 -6.58 -38.79 20.59
CA ALA A 209 -5.11 -38.54 20.58
C ALA A 209 -4.55 -38.61 19.16
N GLY A 210 -5.03 -39.53 18.34
CA GLY A 210 -4.56 -39.70 16.95
C GLY A 210 -4.89 -38.53 16.04
N VAL A 211 -6.02 -37.81 16.28
CA VAL A 211 -6.44 -36.66 15.47
C VAL A 211 -6.23 -35.32 16.18
N ALA A 212 -5.54 -35.30 17.32
CA ALA A 212 -5.27 -34.09 18.11
C ALA A 212 -6.56 -33.25 18.36
N GLY A 213 -7.70 -33.92 18.60
CA GLY A 213 -8.99 -33.27 18.83
C GLY A 213 -9.60 -32.55 17.62
N ASN A 214 -9.15 -32.81 16.39
CA ASN A 214 -9.70 -32.17 15.20
C ASN A 214 -11.16 -32.59 14.95
N PRO A 215 -12.15 -31.67 15.03
CA PRO A 215 -13.57 -32.01 15.00
C PRO A 215 -13.99 -32.70 13.71
N LEU A 216 -13.49 -32.26 12.56
CA LEU A 216 -13.86 -32.85 11.28
C LEU A 216 -13.33 -34.29 11.17
N ALA A 217 -12.12 -34.53 11.59
CA ALA A 217 -11.53 -35.87 11.60
C ALA A 217 -12.30 -36.80 12.55
N LEU A 218 -12.76 -36.31 13.70
CA LEU A 218 -13.57 -37.08 14.62
C LEU A 218 -14.93 -37.50 14.04
N VAL A 219 -15.65 -36.55 13.43
CA VAL A 219 -16.94 -36.82 12.79
C VAL A 219 -16.81 -37.80 11.63
N GLU A 220 -15.76 -37.66 10.81
CA GLU A 220 -15.54 -38.53 9.66
C GLU A 220 -15.17 -39.96 10.09
N LEU A 221 -14.29 -40.08 11.12
CA LEU A 221 -13.93 -41.38 11.67
C LEU A 221 -15.10 -42.07 12.36
N ALA A 222 -15.98 -41.34 13.02
CA ALA A 222 -17.16 -41.90 13.63
C ALA A 222 -18.09 -42.64 12.62
N GLY A 223 -18.09 -42.12 11.35
CA GLY A 223 -18.84 -42.74 10.26
C GLY A 223 -18.13 -43.86 9.50
N GLU A 224 -16.79 -44.00 9.67
CA GLU A 224 -15.97 -45.00 8.97
C GLU A 224 -15.67 -46.23 9.80
N LEU A 225 -15.48 -46.05 11.11
CA LEU A 225 -15.18 -47.15 12.01
C LEU A 225 -16.42 -48.09 12.14
N THR A 226 -16.14 -49.36 12.00
CA THR A 226 -17.19 -50.35 12.18
C THR A 226 -17.68 -50.44 13.64
N PRO A 227 -18.91 -50.87 13.90
CA PRO A 227 -19.41 -51.07 15.27
C PRO A 227 -18.53 -52.00 16.13
N ALA A 228 -17.79 -52.92 15.48
CA ALA A 228 -16.86 -53.83 16.17
C ALA A 228 -15.57 -53.11 16.59
N GLU A 229 -15.07 -52.21 15.78
CA GLU A 229 -13.91 -51.35 16.09
C GLU A 229 -14.26 -50.30 17.14
N LEU A 230 -15.41 -49.63 17.00
CA LEU A 230 -15.91 -48.63 17.96
C LEU A 230 -16.10 -49.25 19.34
N SER A 231 -16.60 -50.46 19.41
CA SER A 231 -16.82 -51.20 20.70
C SER A 231 -15.54 -51.85 21.25
N GLY A 232 -14.39 -51.69 20.60
CA GLY A 232 -13.11 -52.31 21.03
C GLY A 232 -12.99 -53.79 20.85
N ARG A 233 -13.96 -54.44 20.14
CA ARG A 233 -13.93 -55.89 19.86
C ARG A 233 -12.89 -56.27 18.79
N VAL A 234 -12.56 -55.31 17.92
CA VAL A 234 -11.50 -55.41 16.91
C VAL A 234 -10.48 -54.30 17.19
N PRO A 235 -9.19 -54.60 17.25
CA PRO A 235 -8.16 -53.59 17.44
C PRO A 235 -8.18 -52.59 16.28
N LEU A 236 -8.06 -51.29 16.58
CA LEU A 236 -7.81 -50.26 15.56
C LEU A 236 -6.46 -50.50 14.90
N GLY A 237 -6.40 -50.48 13.57
CA GLY A 237 -5.13 -50.54 12.84
C GLY A 237 -4.25 -49.34 13.21
N TRP A 238 -3.02 -49.57 13.70
CA TRP A 238 -2.07 -48.53 14.11
C TRP A 238 -0.84 -48.48 13.19
N PRO A 239 -0.29 -47.33 12.83
CA PRO A 239 -0.72 -45.99 13.24
C PRO A 239 -1.93 -45.51 12.43
N LEU A 240 -2.86 -44.85 13.12
CA LEU A 240 -3.90 -44.04 12.47
C LEU A 240 -3.17 -42.91 11.73
N ARG A 241 -3.10 -42.97 10.40
CA ARG A 241 -2.34 -42.00 9.58
C ARG A 241 -3.17 -40.77 9.31
N PHE A 242 -2.91 -39.66 9.98
CA PHE A 242 -3.77 -38.46 9.99
C PHE A 242 -3.12 -37.16 9.47
N GLY A 243 -2.05 -37.22 8.74
CA GLY A 243 -1.54 -36.06 7.99
C GLY A 243 -1.88 -36.21 6.50
N GLY A 244 -2.90 -35.53 6.00
CA GLY A 244 -3.33 -35.59 4.60
C GLY A 244 -4.57 -36.46 4.32
N HIS A 245 -5.16 -37.09 5.31
CA HIS A 245 -6.20 -38.14 5.14
C HIS A 245 -7.62 -37.63 4.81
N LEU A 246 -7.99 -36.41 5.24
CA LEU A 246 -9.30 -35.85 4.90
C LEU A 246 -9.48 -35.66 3.39
N GLU A 247 -8.39 -35.31 2.69
CA GLU A 247 -8.41 -35.18 1.24
C GLU A 247 -8.55 -36.56 0.56
N GLU A 248 -7.83 -37.56 1.04
CA GLU A 248 -7.93 -38.95 0.55
C GLU A 248 -9.32 -39.54 0.82
N LEU A 249 -9.90 -39.22 1.96
CA LEU A 249 -11.27 -39.62 2.32
C LEU A 249 -12.31 -39.05 1.36
N TYR A 250 -12.25 -37.73 1.11
CA TYR A 250 -13.15 -37.12 0.15
C TYR A 250 -12.89 -37.61 -1.27
N LEU A 251 -11.62 -37.86 -1.64
CA LEU A 251 -11.27 -38.49 -2.90
C LEU A 251 -11.91 -39.88 -3.05
N SER A 252 -11.87 -40.74 -2.01
CA SER A 252 -12.48 -42.07 -2.04
C SER A 252 -14.01 -41.98 -2.16
N ARG A 253 -14.67 -41.07 -1.43
CA ARG A 253 -16.12 -40.81 -1.51
C ARG A 253 -16.54 -40.32 -2.89
N VAL A 254 -15.81 -39.38 -3.48
CA VAL A 254 -16.08 -38.90 -4.84
C VAL A 254 -15.93 -40.02 -5.86
N ARG A 255 -14.89 -40.84 -5.75
CA ARG A 255 -14.64 -41.99 -6.64
C ARG A 255 -15.70 -43.08 -6.50
N ALA A 256 -16.33 -43.24 -5.36
CA ALA A 256 -17.39 -44.20 -5.13
C ALA A 256 -18.75 -43.78 -5.72
N LEU A 257 -18.93 -42.51 -6.13
CA LEU A 257 -20.14 -42.03 -6.78
C LEU A 257 -20.30 -42.62 -8.20
N ARG A 258 -21.53 -42.62 -8.71
CA ARG A 258 -21.81 -42.97 -10.10
C ARG A 258 -21.14 -41.98 -11.07
N ASP A 259 -20.73 -42.43 -12.24
CA ASP A 259 -20.04 -41.61 -13.25
C ASP A 259 -20.72 -40.28 -13.55
N ASN A 260 -22.06 -40.28 -13.69
CA ASN A 260 -22.81 -39.06 -13.95
C ASN A 260 -22.77 -38.07 -12.77
N SER A 261 -22.77 -38.59 -11.54
CA SER A 261 -22.61 -37.74 -10.35
C SER A 261 -21.19 -37.18 -10.25
N GLN A 262 -20.17 -37.98 -10.56
CA GLN A 262 -18.78 -37.51 -10.61
C GLN A 262 -18.58 -36.44 -11.68
N LYS A 263 -19.15 -36.61 -12.89
CA LYS A 263 -19.11 -35.57 -13.94
C LYS A 263 -19.78 -34.27 -13.52
N LEU A 264 -20.97 -34.35 -12.89
CA LEU A 264 -21.67 -33.17 -12.42
C LEU A 264 -20.88 -32.45 -11.34
N LEU A 265 -20.33 -33.17 -10.36
CA LEU A 265 -19.48 -32.62 -9.32
C LEU A 265 -18.21 -31.98 -9.90
N LEU A 266 -17.61 -32.58 -10.92
CA LEU A 266 -16.45 -32.04 -11.60
C LEU A 266 -16.76 -30.69 -12.28
N VAL A 267 -17.87 -30.59 -13.01
CA VAL A 267 -18.32 -29.33 -13.61
C VAL A 267 -18.56 -28.27 -12.53
N ALA A 268 -19.25 -28.65 -11.47
CA ALA A 268 -19.50 -27.75 -10.35
C ALA A 268 -18.21 -27.32 -9.61
N ALA A 269 -17.22 -28.21 -9.54
CA ALA A 269 -15.92 -27.91 -8.94
C ALA A 269 -15.07 -26.98 -9.84
N ALA A 270 -15.17 -27.16 -11.15
CA ALA A 270 -14.45 -26.34 -12.14
C ALA A 270 -15.04 -24.93 -12.31
N ASP A 271 -16.32 -24.72 -12.00
CA ASP A 271 -16.94 -23.39 -12.01
C ASP A 271 -16.97 -22.76 -10.61
N PRO A 272 -16.29 -21.65 -10.41
CA PRO A 272 -16.27 -20.98 -9.10
C PRO A 272 -17.52 -20.19 -8.76
N SER A 273 -18.33 -19.81 -9.77
CA SER A 273 -19.51 -18.94 -9.54
C SER A 273 -20.62 -19.60 -8.74
N GLY A 274 -20.67 -20.94 -8.77
CA GLY A 274 -21.79 -21.72 -8.24
C GLY A 274 -23.12 -21.41 -8.94
N ASP A 275 -23.09 -20.88 -10.15
CA ASP A 275 -24.27 -20.64 -10.97
C ASP A 275 -24.87 -21.96 -11.44
N LEU A 276 -26.00 -22.29 -10.86
CA LEU A 276 -26.71 -23.54 -11.15
C LEU A 276 -27.09 -23.66 -12.63
N ALA A 277 -27.48 -22.56 -13.28
CA ALA A 277 -27.87 -22.56 -14.68
C ALA A 277 -26.67 -22.81 -15.60
N LEU A 278 -25.53 -22.21 -15.29
CA LEU A 278 -24.28 -22.42 -16.02
C LEU A 278 -23.80 -23.88 -15.88
N VAL A 279 -23.76 -24.38 -14.63
CA VAL A 279 -23.40 -25.76 -14.33
C VAL A 279 -24.32 -26.75 -15.02
N ALA A 280 -25.66 -26.52 -15.02
CA ALA A 280 -26.63 -27.37 -15.70
C ALA A 280 -26.38 -27.44 -17.23
N LYS A 281 -26.15 -26.25 -17.87
CA LYS A 281 -25.86 -26.18 -19.32
C LYS A 281 -24.56 -26.93 -19.68
N ALA A 282 -23.50 -26.74 -18.89
CA ALA A 282 -22.23 -27.42 -19.11
C ALA A 282 -22.33 -28.94 -18.86
N ALA A 283 -23.02 -29.35 -17.81
CA ALA A 283 -23.25 -30.75 -17.50
C ALA A 283 -24.03 -31.48 -18.61
N SER A 284 -25.02 -30.81 -19.20
CA SER A 284 -25.80 -31.40 -20.30
C SER A 284 -24.93 -31.72 -21.54
N GLN A 285 -23.92 -30.87 -21.83
CA GLN A 285 -22.94 -31.13 -22.90
C GLN A 285 -22.05 -32.37 -22.63
N LEU A 286 -21.88 -32.72 -21.35
CA LEU A 286 -21.13 -33.89 -20.93
C LEU A 286 -22.01 -35.12 -20.75
N GLY A 287 -23.28 -35.05 -21.15
CA GLY A 287 -24.24 -36.16 -21.09
C GLY A 287 -24.71 -36.47 -19.67
N THR A 288 -24.73 -35.49 -18.77
CA THR A 288 -25.27 -35.62 -17.42
C THR A 288 -26.27 -34.47 -17.11
N SER A 289 -27.07 -34.63 -16.06
CA SER A 289 -28.07 -33.64 -15.66
C SER A 289 -27.98 -33.35 -14.16
N LEU A 290 -28.69 -32.29 -13.70
CA LEU A 290 -28.79 -31.97 -12.26
C LEU A 290 -29.38 -33.11 -11.43
N GLU A 291 -30.22 -34.01 -12.01
CA GLU A 291 -30.77 -35.16 -11.34
C GLU A 291 -29.67 -36.08 -10.78
N ALA A 292 -28.54 -36.16 -11.41
CA ALA A 292 -27.38 -36.91 -10.92
C ALA A 292 -26.85 -36.40 -9.58
N GLY A 293 -27.16 -35.16 -9.23
CA GLY A 293 -26.84 -34.52 -7.96
C GLY A 293 -27.88 -34.75 -6.84
N GLU A 294 -28.97 -35.42 -7.09
CA GLU A 294 -30.04 -35.60 -6.09
C GLU A 294 -29.91 -36.89 -5.26
N THR A 295 -28.83 -37.65 -5.49
CA THR A 295 -28.57 -38.86 -4.71
C THR A 295 -28.24 -38.53 -3.24
N ALA A 296 -28.49 -39.47 -2.32
CA ALA A 296 -28.20 -39.27 -0.90
C ALA A 296 -26.72 -39.01 -0.64
N GLU A 297 -25.84 -39.69 -1.41
CA GLU A 297 -24.38 -39.55 -1.34
C GLU A 297 -23.93 -38.15 -1.80
N THR A 298 -24.46 -37.65 -2.93
CA THR A 298 -24.09 -36.31 -3.44
C THR A 298 -24.64 -35.19 -2.55
N ARG A 299 -25.81 -35.35 -1.97
CA ARG A 299 -26.39 -34.40 -0.99
C ARG A 299 -25.53 -34.23 0.27
N ARG A 300 -24.73 -35.24 0.63
CA ARG A 300 -23.77 -35.15 1.73
C ARG A 300 -22.54 -34.32 1.37
N LEU A 301 -22.24 -34.11 0.09
CA LEU A 301 -21.06 -33.42 -0.42
C LEU A 301 -21.37 -31.99 -0.88
N VAL A 302 -22.55 -31.79 -1.53
CA VAL A 302 -22.91 -30.53 -2.20
C VAL A 302 -24.38 -30.18 -1.93
N THR A 303 -24.62 -28.88 -1.80
CA THR A 303 -25.96 -28.28 -1.81
C THR A 303 -26.18 -27.63 -3.18
N TRP A 304 -27.27 -27.96 -3.87
CA TRP A 304 -27.52 -27.49 -5.24
C TRP A 304 -28.34 -26.21 -5.34
N GLN A 305 -29.21 -25.91 -4.38
CA GLN A 305 -30.12 -24.76 -4.41
C GLN A 305 -29.88 -23.82 -3.22
N PRO A 306 -30.04 -22.51 -3.37
CA PRO A 306 -30.29 -21.72 -4.62
C PRO A 306 -29.05 -21.61 -5.52
N ARG A 307 -27.86 -21.93 -5.03
CA ARG A 307 -26.56 -21.98 -5.74
C ARG A 307 -25.83 -23.26 -5.38
N VAL A 308 -24.94 -23.69 -6.25
CA VAL A 308 -24.07 -24.83 -6.00
C VAL A 308 -23.06 -24.48 -4.91
N ARG A 309 -23.12 -25.23 -3.79
CA ARG A 309 -22.16 -25.05 -2.69
C ARG A 309 -21.61 -26.39 -2.24
N PHE A 310 -20.31 -26.54 -2.27
CA PHE A 310 -19.65 -27.66 -1.62
C PHE A 310 -19.71 -27.47 -0.10
N ARG A 311 -20.04 -28.52 0.65
CA ARG A 311 -20.13 -28.45 2.12
C ARG A 311 -18.79 -28.18 2.78
N HIS A 312 -17.68 -28.54 2.10
CA HIS A 312 -16.33 -28.22 2.53
C HIS A 312 -15.45 -27.96 1.30
N PRO A 313 -14.51 -27.02 1.35
CA PRO A 313 -13.58 -26.73 0.24
C PRO A 313 -12.77 -27.95 -0.21
N LEU A 314 -12.34 -28.81 0.72
CA LEU A 314 -11.65 -30.06 0.38
C LEU A 314 -12.49 -30.99 -0.50
N ILE A 315 -13.81 -30.98 -0.37
CA ILE A 315 -14.71 -31.77 -1.25
C ILE A 315 -14.63 -31.23 -2.67
N ARG A 316 -14.56 -29.90 -2.84
CA ARG A 316 -14.39 -29.29 -4.14
C ARG A 316 -13.05 -29.67 -4.77
N SER A 317 -11.95 -29.55 -4.02
CA SER A 317 -10.61 -30.00 -4.45
C SER A 317 -10.63 -31.50 -4.79
N ALA A 318 -11.20 -32.33 -3.93
CA ALA A 318 -11.33 -33.77 -4.17
C ALA A 318 -12.14 -34.05 -5.44
N ALA A 319 -13.29 -33.39 -5.66
CA ALA A 319 -14.11 -33.56 -6.86
C ALA A 319 -13.35 -33.17 -8.14
N TYR A 320 -12.52 -32.13 -8.08
CA TYR A 320 -11.71 -31.68 -9.22
C TYR A 320 -10.53 -32.61 -9.48
N TYR A 321 -9.73 -32.95 -8.46
CA TYR A 321 -8.52 -33.75 -8.61
C TYR A 321 -8.77 -35.27 -8.68
N ALA A 322 -9.93 -35.78 -8.23
CA ALA A 322 -10.31 -37.16 -8.48
C ALA A 322 -10.46 -37.49 -9.98
N ALA A 323 -10.82 -36.48 -10.78
CA ALA A 323 -11.06 -36.63 -12.18
C ALA A 323 -9.77 -36.70 -12.98
N PRO A 324 -9.67 -37.59 -13.99
CA PRO A 324 -8.55 -37.60 -14.92
C PRO A 324 -8.39 -36.27 -15.64
N ALA A 325 -7.15 -35.91 -16.01
CA ALA A 325 -6.85 -34.64 -16.68
C ALA A 325 -7.70 -34.43 -17.95
N GLU A 326 -8.00 -35.46 -18.71
CA GLU A 326 -8.89 -35.37 -19.87
C GLU A 326 -10.32 -35.00 -19.51
N ALA A 327 -10.86 -35.56 -18.41
CA ALA A 327 -12.20 -35.20 -17.94
C ALA A 327 -12.26 -33.76 -17.45
N ARG A 328 -11.23 -33.28 -16.76
CA ARG A 328 -11.11 -31.87 -16.34
C ARG A 328 -11.10 -30.95 -17.56
N ARG A 329 -10.29 -31.24 -18.57
CA ARG A 329 -10.27 -30.45 -19.81
C ARG A 329 -11.63 -30.41 -20.50
N ARG A 330 -12.34 -31.56 -20.56
CA ARG A 330 -13.71 -31.60 -21.14
C ARG A 330 -14.70 -30.75 -20.33
N ALA A 331 -14.59 -30.76 -19.00
CA ALA A 331 -15.44 -29.93 -18.15
C ALA A 331 -15.19 -28.44 -18.41
N HIS A 332 -13.93 -28.02 -18.48
CA HIS A 332 -13.58 -26.63 -18.83
C HIS A 332 -13.99 -26.27 -20.26
N ALA A 333 -13.88 -27.17 -21.24
CA ALA A 333 -14.36 -26.94 -22.60
C ALA A 333 -15.88 -26.70 -22.64
N ALA A 334 -16.65 -27.51 -21.91
CA ALA A 334 -18.09 -27.33 -21.79
C ALA A 334 -18.46 -26.00 -21.10
N LEU A 335 -17.76 -25.63 -20.03
CA LEU A 335 -17.95 -24.35 -19.36
C LEU A 335 -17.60 -23.17 -20.27
N ALA A 336 -16.51 -23.24 -21.02
CA ALA A 336 -16.12 -22.20 -21.98
C ALA A 336 -17.17 -21.99 -23.08
N GLN A 337 -17.84 -23.04 -23.51
CA GLN A 337 -18.89 -22.93 -24.55
C GLN A 337 -20.17 -22.27 -24.02
N VAL A 338 -20.54 -22.49 -22.76
CA VAL A 338 -21.76 -21.95 -22.17
C VAL A 338 -21.56 -20.60 -21.48
N THR A 339 -20.33 -20.19 -21.22
CA THR A 339 -20.01 -18.87 -20.68
C THR A 339 -20.18 -17.80 -21.77
N ASP A 340 -20.97 -16.79 -21.50
CA ASP A 340 -21.22 -15.67 -22.39
C ASP A 340 -19.92 -14.90 -22.69
N PRO A 341 -19.52 -14.78 -23.97
CA PRO A 341 -18.27 -14.10 -24.33
C PRO A 341 -18.26 -12.59 -24.07
N ASP A 342 -19.42 -11.95 -24.02
CA ASP A 342 -19.55 -10.51 -23.84
C ASP A 342 -19.76 -10.16 -22.35
N ALA A 343 -20.52 -10.99 -21.64
CA ALA A 343 -20.77 -10.77 -20.21
C ALA A 343 -19.60 -11.17 -19.32
N ASP A 344 -18.86 -12.24 -19.66
CA ASP A 344 -17.73 -12.72 -18.86
C ASP A 344 -16.57 -13.26 -19.72
N PRO A 345 -15.93 -12.38 -20.52
CA PRO A 345 -14.86 -12.76 -21.43
C PRO A 345 -13.63 -13.34 -20.72
N ASP A 346 -13.35 -12.88 -19.49
CA ASP A 346 -12.16 -13.28 -18.73
C ASP A 346 -12.29 -14.71 -18.22
N ARG A 347 -13.46 -15.06 -17.66
CA ARG A 347 -13.77 -16.43 -17.23
C ARG A 347 -13.76 -17.40 -18.41
N ARG A 348 -14.34 -16.97 -19.53
CA ARG A 348 -14.33 -17.78 -20.74
C ARG A 348 -12.91 -18.04 -21.25
N ALA A 349 -12.05 -17.02 -21.27
CA ALA A 349 -10.64 -17.18 -21.67
C ALA A 349 -9.89 -18.13 -20.72
N TRP A 350 -10.16 -18.04 -19.42
CA TRP A 350 -9.60 -18.97 -18.43
C TRP A 350 -10.04 -20.41 -18.67
N HIS A 351 -11.33 -20.66 -18.87
CA HIS A 351 -11.81 -22.01 -19.16
C HIS A 351 -11.26 -22.56 -20.49
N LEU A 352 -11.11 -21.74 -21.52
CA LEU A 352 -10.44 -22.15 -22.77
C LEU A 352 -8.97 -22.55 -22.51
N ALA A 353 -8.28 -21.83 -21.66
CA ALA A 353 -6.91 -22.14 -21.30
C ALA A 353 -6.77 -23.47 -20.54
N GLU A 354 -7.69 -23.74 -19.62
CA GLU A 354 -7.69 -24.97 -18.84
C GLU A 354 -8.16 -26.19 -19.67
N ALA A 355 -8.90 -25.95 -20.75
CA ALA A 355 -9.30 -26.97 -21.72
C ALA A 355 -8.20 -27.31 -22.73
N ALA A 356 -7.22 -26.46 -22.93
CA ALA A 356 -6.18 -26.61 -23.93
C ALA A 356 -5.32 -27.86 -23.70
N THR A 357 -5.04 -28.60 -24.76
CA THR A 357 -4.22 -29.81 -24.71
C THR A 357 -2.74 -29.56 -25.00
N GLY A 358 -2.41 -28.37 -25.42
CA GLY A 358 -1.06 -27.94 -25.77
C GLY A 358 -1.07 -26.44 -26.15
N PRO A 359 0.05 -25.97 -26.72
CA PRO A 359 0.14 -24.57 -27.16
C PRO A 359 -0.97 -24.21 -28.14
N ASP A 360 -1.66 -23.08 -27.91
CA ASP A 360 -2.73 -22.55 -28.74
C ASP A 360 -2.69 -21.02 -28.73
N GLU A 361 -2.24 -20.43 -29.83
CA GLU A 361 -2.10 -18.97 -29.97
C GLU A 361 -3.43 -18.21 -29.89
N GLN A 362 -4.54 -18.82 -30.35
CA GLN A 362 -5.84 -18.15 -30.28
C GLN A 362 -6.31 -18.01 -28.82
N VAL A 363 -6.07 -19.04 -28.02
CA VAL A 363 -6.36 -19.00 -26.58
C VAL A 363 -5.40 -18.05 -25.86
N ALA A 364 -4.11 -18.13 -26.20
CA ALA A 364 -3.10 -17.23 -25.63
C ALA A 364 -3.41 -15.75 -25.88
N ALA A 365 -3.84 -15.40 -27.10
CA ALA A 365 -4.24 -14.02 -27.43
C ALA A 365 -5.49 -13.56 -26.65
N LYS A 366 -6.44 -14.45 -26.37
CA LYS A 366 -7.61 -14.11 -25.52
C LYS A 366 -7.22 -13.86 -24.07
N LEU A 367 -6.28 -14.64 -23.55
CA LEU A 367 -5.71 -14.41 -22.21
C LEU A 367 -4.94 -13.09 -22.15
N GLU A 368 -4.19 -12.74 -23.19
CA GLU A 368 -3.50 -11.45 -23.30
C GLU A 368 -4.50 -10.28 -23.28
N GLN A 369 -5.60 -10.37 -24.03
CA GLN A 369 -6.69 -9.41 -23.96
C GLN A 369 -7.33 -9.35 -22.55
N SER A 370 -7.42 -10.46 -21.85
CA SER A 370 -7.88 -10.48 -20.44
C SER A 370 -6.88 -9.78 -19.51
N ALA A 371 -5.59 -9.95 -19.77
CA ALA A 371 -4.54 -9.23 -19.06
C ALA A 371 -4.63 -7.71 -19.28
N ASP A 372 -4.86 -7.27 -20.53
CA ASP A 372 -5.06 -5.85 -20.86
C ASP A 372 -6.27 -5.26 -20.10
N ARG A 373 -7.39 -6.00 -20.06
CA ARG A 373 -8.57 -5.58 -19.30
C ARG A 373 -8.31 -5.55 -17.80
N ALA A 374 -7.59 -6.54 -17.28
CA ALA A 374 -7.20 -6.57 -15.88
C ALA A 374 -6.27 -5.40 -15.52
N GLN A 375 -5.29 -5.12 -16.36
CA GLN A 375 -4.37 -3.99 -16.20
C GLN A 375 -5.12 -2.64 -16.30
N ALA A 376 -6.04 -2.50 -17.26
CA ALA A 376 -6.90 -1.31 -17.38
C ALA A 376 -7.77 -1.07 -16.14
N ARG A 377 -8.06 -2.12 -15.37
CA ARG A 377 -8.77 -2.05 -14.08
C ARG A 377 -7.83 -1.96 -12.87
N GLY A 378 -6.52 -1.74 -13.08
CA GLY A 378 -5.51 -1.67 -12.02
C GLY A 378 -5.16 -3.02 -11.38
N GLY A 379 -5.61 -4.13 -11.94
CA GLY A 379 -5.36 -5.49 -11.45
C GLY A 379 -4.04 -6.07 -11.97
N LEU A 380 -2.87 -5.49 -11.61
CA LEU A 380 -1.58 -5.94 -12.13
C LEU A 380 -1.26 -7.40 -11.79
N ALA A 381 -1.61 -7.88 -10.59
CA ALA A 381 -1.41 -9.28 -10.20
C ALA A 381 -2.25 -10.23 -11.08
N ALA A 382 -3.52 -9.89 -11.34
CA ALA A 382 -4.38 -10.65 -12.24
C ALA A 382 -3.86 -10.60 -13.69
N ALA A 383 -3.41 -9.44 -14.16
CA ALA A 383 -2.81 -9.29 -15.49
C ALA A 383 -1.58 -10.19 -15.63
N ALA A 384 -0.71 -10.26 -14.63
CA ALA A 384 0.45 -11.15 -14.61
C ALA A 384 0.03 -12.62 -14.72
N THR A 385 -0.97 -13.06 -13.96
CA THR A 385 -1.48 -14.44 -14.02
C THR A 385 -2.01 -14.80 -15.41
N PHE A 386 -2.77 -13.92 -16.05
CA PHE A 386 -3.23 -14.13 -17.43
C PHE A 386 -2.06 -14.18 -18.42
N LEU A 387 -1.06 -13.32 -18.28
CA LEU A 387 0.12 -13.29 -19.16
C LEU A 387 1.00 -14.53 -18.98
N GLU A 388 1.22 -15.00 -17.75
CA GLU A 388 1.94 -16.25 -17.49
C GLU A 388 1.23 -17.44 -18.14
N ARG A 389 -0.10 -17.50 -18.00
CA ARG A 389 -0.87 -18.57 -18.64
C ARG A 389 -0.89 -18.45 -20.16
N ALA A 390 -0.98 -17.22 -20.70
CA ALA A 390 -0.84 -16.96 -22.12
C ALA A 390 0.53 -17.42 -22.65
N ALA A 391 1.60 -17.09 -21.95
CA ALA A 391 2.95 -17.52 -22.30
C ALA A 391 3.10 -19.05 -22.36
N ALA A 392 2.52 -19.77 -21.38
CA ALA A 392 2.52 -21.22 -21.35
C ALA A 392 1.81 -21.86 -22.56
N LEU A 393 0.81 -21.16 -23.13
CA LEU A 393 0.07 -21.63 -24.31
C LEU A 393 0.62 -21.09 -25.64
N THR A 394 1.65 -20.25 -25.61
CA THR A 394 2.21 -19.65 -26.81
C THR A 394 3.16 -20.60 -27.52
N PRO A 395 2.89 -20.99 -28.79
CA PRO A 395 3.78 -21.87 -29.54
C PRO A 395 5.08 -21.19 -29.98
N ASP A 396 5.00 -19.90 -30.38
CA ASP A 396 6.15 -19.13 -30.85
C ASP A 396 7.06 -18.69 -29.69
N PRO A 397 8.35 -19.03 -29.69
CA PRO A 397 9.26 -18.72 -28.58
C PRO A 397 9.46 -17.21 -28.36
N GLY A 398 9.48 -16.42 -29.45
CA GLY A 398 9.65 -14.96 -29.34
C GLY A 398 8.45 -14.30 -28.68
N ARG A 399 7.23 -14.63 -29.11
CA ARG A 399 5.99 -14.15 -28.46
C ARG A 399 5.87 -14.62 -27.01
N ARG A 400 6.30 -15.86 -26.74
CA ARG A 400 6.33 -16.39 -25.37
C ARG A 400 7.20 -15.54 -24.48
N ALA A 401 8.39 -15.19 -24.93
CA ALA A 401 9.32 -14.34 -24.21
C ALA A 401 8.74 -12.92 -23.99
N GLN A 402 8.08 -12.34 -24.99
CA GLN A 402 7.39 -11.05 -24.84
C GLN A 402 6.30 -11.09 -23.76
N ARG A 403 5.46 -12.14 -23.74
CA ARG A 403 4.42 -12.33 -22.73
C ARG A 403 4.99 -12.55 -21.34
N LEU A 404 6.09 -13.28 -21.21
CA LEU A 404 6.80 -13.44 -19.93
C LEU A 404 7.43 -12.13 -19.44
N LEU A 405 7.99 -11.32 -20.33
CA LEU A 405 8.48 -9.98 -20.00
C LEU A 405 7.35 -9.06 -19.52
N ALA A 406 6.21 -9.09 -20.22
CA ALA A 406 5.02 -8.33 -19.81
C ALA A 406 4.49 -8.81 -18.44
N ALA A 407 4.49 -10.14 -18.20
CA ALA A 407 4.14 -10.71 -16.92
C ALA A 407 5.09 -10.27 -15.80
N ALA A 408 6.41 -10.30 -16.05
CA ALA A 408 7.43 -9.85 -15.10
C ALA A 408 7.26 -8.35 -14.78
N GLN A 409 6.93 -7.53 -15.75
CA GLN A 409 6.65 -6.11 -15.55
C GLN A 409 5.38 -5.89 -14.72
N ALA A 410 4.32 -6.67 -14.97
CA ALA A 410 3.10 -6.62 -14.17
C ALA A 410 3.33 -7.07 -12.72
N LYS A 411 4.11 -8.14 -12.51
CA LYS A 411 4.56 -8.61 -11.18
C LYS A 411 5.35 -7.54 -10.44
N ARG A 412 6.33 -6.91 -11.11
CA ARG A 412 7.08 -5.79 -10.55
C ARG A 412 6.14 -4.67 -10.08
N GLY A 413 5.19 -4.28 -10.92
CA GLY A 413 4.20 -3.24 -10.57
C GLY A 413 3.32 -3.63 -9.39
N ALA A 414 2.95 -4.90 -9.27
CA ALA A 414 2.19 -5.45 -8.15
C ALA A 414 3.01 -5.59 -6.85
N GLY A 415 4.34 -5.38 -6.90
CA GLY A 415 5.24 -5.53 -5.75
C GLY A 415 5.78 -6.94 -5.55
N GLU A 416 5.52 -7.88 -6.46
CA GLU A 416 5.99 -9.27 -6.41
C GLU A 416 7.37 -9.40 -7.08
N LEU A 417 8.40 -8.74 -6.50
CA LEU A 417 9.71 -8.56 -7.14
C LEU A 417 10.45 -9.88 -7.38
N ASP A 418 10.40 -10.82 -6.44
CA ASP A 418 11.07 -12.12 -6.58
C ASP A 418 10.41 -12.99 -7.66
N ALA A 419 9.08 -12.98 -7.74
CA ALA A 419 8.35 -13.66 -8.81
C ALA A 419 8.68 -13.05 -10.19
N ALA A 420 8.80 -11.73 -10.28
CA ALA A 420 9.24 -11.05 -11.50
C ALA A 420 10.64 -11.52 -11.92
N LEU A 421 11.61 -11.61 -10.99
CA LEU A 421 12.96 -12.13 -11.28
C LEU A 421 12.93 -13.58 -11.78
N GLY A 422 12.06 -14.42 -11.20
CA GLY A 422 11.88 -15.79 -11.64
C GLY A 422 11.40 -15.90 -13.11
N LEU A 423 10.50 -15.01 -13.52
CA LEU A 423 10.04 -14.97 -14.93
C LEU A 423 11.16 -14.51 -15.88
N LEU A 424 12.02 -13.57 -15.46
CA LEU A 424 13.17 -13.17 -16.29
C LEU A 424 14.16 -14.31 -16.52
N VAL A 425 14.38 -15.18 -15.54
CA VAL A 425 15.21 -16.39 -15.72
C VAL A 425 14.58 -17.30 -16.79
N ALA A 426 13.25 -17.43 -16.82
CA ALA A 426 12.55 -18.23 -17.82
C ALA A 426 12.66 -17.61 -19.24
N VAL A 427 12.68 -16.28 -19.36
CA VAL A 427 12.93 -15.59 -20.64
C VAL A 427 14.35 -15.86 -21.14
N GLU A 428 15.35 -15.76 -20.28
CA GLU A 428 16.77 -15.99 -20.63
C GLU A 428 17.08 -17.43 -21.03
N ALA A 429 16.32 -18.39 -20.52
CA ALA A 429 16.47 -19.79 -20.91
C ALA A 429 15.98 -20.10 -22.35
N GLY A 430 15.23 -19.16 -22.95
CA GLY A 430 14.71 -19.27 -24.31
C GLY A 430 15.67 -18.68 -25.37
N PRO A 431 15.38 -18.89 -26.67
CA PRO A 431 16.10 -18.19 -27.74
C PRO A 431 15.69 -16.71 -27.76
N GLY A 432 16.49 -15.88 -27.12
CA GLY A 432 16.28 -14.43 -27.10
C GLY A 432 16.94 -13.75 -28.27
N ASP A 433 16.33 -12.68 -28.79
CA ASP A 433 16.98 -11.73 -29.69
C ASP A 433 17.74 -10.65 -28.87
N ALA A 434 18.46 -9.79 -29.55
CA ALA A 434 19.27 -8.75 -28.90
C ALA A 434 18.38 -7.75 -28.11
N LEU A 435 17.18 -7.45 -28.63
CA LEU A 435 16.23 -6.51 -27.99
C LEU A 435 15.70 -7.12 -26.70
N GLN A 436 15.21 -8.36 -26.75
CA GLN A 436 14.72 -9.07 -25.56
C GLN A 436 15.80 -9.18 -24.46
N THR A 437 17.06 -9.46 -24.86
CA THR A 437 18.16 -9.51 -23.89
C THR A 437 18.39 -8.16 -23.21
N ALA A 438 18.32 -7.06 -23.95
CA ALA A 438 18.45 -5.72 -23.39
C ALA A 438 17.26 -5.34 -22.51
N GLU A 439 16.04 -5.73 -22.88
CA GLU A 439 14.83 -5.51 -22.07
C GLU A 439 14.86 -6.31 -20.76
N VAL A 440 15.34 -7.53 -20.76
CA VAL A 440 15.56 -8.33 -19.54
C VAL A 440 16.54 -7.64 -18.61
N GLU A 441 17.67 -7.18 -19.15
CA GLU A 441 18.71 -6.49 -18.36
C GLU A 441 18.14 -5.16 -17.78
N ARG A 442 17.39 -4.42 -18.59
CA ARG A 442 16.68 -3.21 -18.14
C ARG A 442 15.74 -3.52 -16.98
N LEU A 443 14.88 -4.54 -17.11
CA LEU A 443 13.89 -4.88 -16.08
C LEU A 443 14.58 -5.40 -14.80
N ARG A 444 15.68 -6.14 -14.91
CA ARG A 444 16.54 -6.50 -13.76
C ARG A 444 17.10 -5.27 -13.06
N GLY A 445 17.57 -4.29 -13.82
CA GLY A 445 18.04 -3.02 -13.28
C GLY A 445 16.93 -2.23 -12.56
N GLN A 446 15.73 -2.22 -13.13
CA GLN A 446 14.57 -1.58 -12.51
C GLN A 446 14.16 -2.29 -11.21
N ILE A 447 14.15 -3.62 -11.18
CA ILE A 447 13.84 -4.41 -9.97
C ILE A 447 14.92 -4.17 -8.91
N ALA A 448 16.21 -4.15 -9.28
CA ALA A 448 17.29 -3.83 -8.36
C ALA A 448 17.12 -2.43 -7.74
N PHE A 449 16.64 -1.46 -8.53
CA PHE A 449 16.33 -0.12 -8.04
C PHE A 449 15.16 -0.10 -7.05
N ASP A 450 14.09 -0.85 -7.34
CA ASP A 450 12.93 -0.99 -6.46
C ASP A 450 13.31 -1.69 -5.14
N GLN A 451 14.24 -2.65 -5.19
CA GLN A 451 14.86 -3.28 -4.02
C GLN A 451 15.90 -2.38 -3.30
N ARG A 452 16.03 -1.12 -3.72
CA ARG A 452 16.99 -0.11 -3.20
C ARG A 452 18.46 -0.48 -3.36
N ARG A 453 18.80 -1.35 -4.31
CA ARG A 453 20.18 -1.74 -4.66
C ARG A 453 20.77 -0.76 -5.69
N GLY A 454 21.07 0.46 -5.25
CA GLY A 454 21.39 1.59 -6.12
C GLY A 454 22.59 1.35 -7.06
N SER A 455 23.69 0.82 -6.56
CA SER A 455 24.90 0.54 -7.37
C SER A 455 24.67 -0.54 -8.43
N ASP A 456 23.95 -1.61 -8.08
CA ASP A 456 23.61 -2.69 -9.01
C ASP A 456 22.65 -2.18 -10.09
N ALA A 457 21.64 -1.41 -9.70
CA ALA A 457 20.69 -0.81 -10.62
C ALA A 457 21.36 0.10 -11.64
N ALA A 458 22.24 1.01 -11.19
CA ALA A 458 22.95 1.94 -12.08
C ALA A 458 23.76 1.20 -13.14
N ARG A 459 24.49 0.17 -12.75
CA ARG A 459 25.32 -0.64 -13.66
C ARG A 459 24.48 -1.42 -14.68
N LEU A 460 23.43 -2.10 -14.23
CA LEU A 460 22.55 -2.88 -15.10
C LEU A 460 21.83 -1.98 -16.10
N LEU A 461 21.28 -0.86 -15.66
CA LEU A 461 20.56 0.08 -16.51
C LEU A 461 21.47 0.76 -17.53
N LEU A 462 22.72 1.11 -17.17
CA LEU A 462 23.67 1.69 -18.12
C LEU A 462 24.08 0.68 -19.19
N SER A 463 24.28 -0.59 -18.81
CA SER A 463 24.58 -1.66 -19.75
C SER A 463 23.41 -1.89 -20.71
N ALA A 464 22.18 -1.97 -20.19
CA ALA A 464 20.98 -2.12 -20.99
C ALA A 464 20.77 -0.92 -21.96
N ALA A 465 20.97 0.30 -21.48
CA ALA A 465 20.83 1.51 -22.29
C ALA A 465 21.77 1.48 -23.52
N ARG A 466 23.04 1.18 -23.31
CA ARG A 466 24.05 1.05 -24.39
C ARG A 466 23.70 -0.05 -25.38
N ARG A 467 23.14 -1.17 -24.92
CA ARG A 467 22.68 -2.25 -25.82
C ARG A 467 21.45 -1.86 -26.63
N LEU A 468 20.59 -1.03 -26.08
CA LEU A 468 19.38 -0.54 -26.75
C LEU A 468 19.66 0.53 -27.81
N GLU A 469 20.76 1.28 -27.73
CA GLU A 469 21.07 2.37 -28.67
C GLU A 469 20.96 1.97 -30.16
N PRO A 470 21.52 0.83 -30.61
CA PRO A 470 21.38 0.39 -32.00
C PRO A 470 20.05 -0.30 -32.31
N LEU A 471 19.22 -0.63 -31.31
CA LEU A 471 18.01 -1.46 -31.45
C LEU A 471 16.74 -0.62 -31.38
N ASP A 472 16.62 0.26 -30.39
CA ASP A 472 15.49 1.15 -30.13
C ASP A 472 15.98 2.44 -29.45
N ALA A 473 16.15 3.50 -30.22
CA ALA A 473 16.63 4.79 -29.72
C ALA A 473 15.72 5.42 -28.66
N GLY A 474 14.41 5.23 -28.74
CA GLY A 474 13.45 5.74 -27.77
C GLY A 474 13.62 5.04 -26.42
N LEU A 475 13.63 3.70 -26.44
CA LEU A 475 13.82 2.88 -25.25
C LEU A 475 15.22 3.07 -24.65
N ALA A 476 16.25 3.26 -25.50
CA ALA A 476 17.61 3.59 -25.04
C ALA A 476 17.65 4.88 -24.23
N ARG A 477 17.03 5.97 -24.73
CA ARG A 477 16.97 7.26 -24.03
C ARG A 477 16.25 7.16 -22.69
N GLU A 478 15.13 6.44 -22.64
CA GLU A 478 14.43 6.16 -21.37
C GLU A 478 15.35 5.43 -20.38
N THR A 479 16.06 4.40 -20.87
CA THR A 479 16.93 3.58 -20.04
C THR A 479 18.17 4.35 -19.57
N HIS A 480 18.71 5.28 -20.39
CA HIS A 480 19.74 6.21 -19.96
C HIS A 480 19.26 7.11 -18.81
N LEU A 481 18.00 7.59 -18.88
CA LEU A 481 17.43 8.39 -17.80
C LEU A 481 17.26 7.57 -16.51
N GLU A 482 16.77 6.35 -16.63
CA GLU A 482 16.66 5.40 -15.50
C GLU A 482 18.05 5.11 -14.88
N SER A 483 19.07 4.87 -15.73
CA SER A 483 20.44 4.66 -15.27
C SER A 483 21.00 5.87 -14.54
N LEU A 484 20.76 7.08 -15.06
CA LEU A 484 21.19 8.32 -14.43
C LEU A 484 20.55 8.50 -13.05
N VAL A 485 19.25 8.26 -12.92
CA VAL A 485 18.54 8.33 -11.63
C VAL A 485 19.07 7.31 -10.64
N ALA A 486 19.33 6.09 -11.10
CA ALA A 486 19.93 5.05 -10.27
C ALA A 486 21.35 5.42 -9.82
N ALA A 487 22.16 5.97 -10.73
CA ALA A 487 23.51 6.44 -10.41
C ALA A 487 23.50 7.59 -9.40
N MET A 488 22.59 8.55 -9.55
CA MET A 488 22.38 9.63 -8.57
C MET A 488 21.94 9.08 -7.20
N SER A 489 21.11 8.05 -7.20
CA SER A 489 20.70 7.38 -5.96
C SER A 489 21.84 6.66 -5.26
N ALA A 490 22.72 6.00 -6.03
CA ALA A 490 23.92 5.36 -5.51
C ALA A 490 24.96 6.41 -5.02
N SER A 491 24.97 7.62 -5.61
CA SER A 491 25.81 8.74 -5.20
C SER A 491 27.28 8.31 -5.02
N HIS A 492 27.92 8.65 -3.91
CA HIS A 492 29.30 8.31 -3.58
C HIS A 492 29.57 6.83 -3.30
N LEU A 493 28.54 6.01 -3.11
CA LEU A 493 28.64 4.56 -2.95
C LEU A 493 28.65 3.81 -4.30
N ASN A 494 28.53 4.54 -5.40
CA ASN A 494 28.70 3.99 -6.73
C ASN A 494 30.18 3.72 -7.06
N ILE A 495 30.44 2.97 -8.13
CA ILE A 495 31.78 2.78 -8.65
C ILE A 495 32.41 4.17 -8.96
N PRO A 496 33.71 4.40 -8.72
CA PRO A 496 34.35 5.67 -9.01
C PRO A 496 34.04 6.15 -10.42
N GLY A 497 33.47 7.36 -10.54
CA GLY A 497 33.04 7.93 -11.82
C GLY A 497 31.62 7.61 -12.25
N GLY A 498 30.93 6.71 -11.57
CA GLY A 498 29.63 6.16 -12.01
C GLY A 498 28.54 7.20 -12.30
N VAL A 499 28.37 8.25 -11.49
CA VAL A 499 27.40 9.32 -11.76
C VAL A 499 27.83 10.13 -12.99
N ARG A 500 29.09 10.47 -13.09
CA ARG A 500 29.66 11.23 -14.24
C ARG A 500 29.63 10.41 -15.51
N GLU A 501 29.92 9.10 -15.43
CA GLU A 501 29.86 8.17 -16.56
C GLU A 501 28.44 8.05 -17.08
N ALA A 502 27.45 7.84 -16.19
CA ALA A 502 26.05 7.79 -16.57
C ALA A 502 25.57 9.11 -17.20
N ALA A 503 26.00 10.27 -16.67
CA ALA A 503 25.68 11.56 -17.23
C ALA A 503 26.29 11.77 -18.61
N GLN A 504 27.55 11.38 -18.82
CA GLN A 504 28.23 11.47 -20.13
C GLN A 504 27.56 10.53 -21.15
N ALA A 505 27.24 9.30 -20.77
CA ALA A 505 26.53 8.36 -21.63
C ALA A 505 25.13 8.89 -22.01
N ALA A 506 24.39 9.46 -21.07
CA ALA A 506 23.09 10.06 -21.33
C ALA A 506 23.16 11.24 -22.32
N ARG A 507 24.19 12.08 -22.23
CA ARG A 507 24.44 13.16 -23.20
C ARG A 507 24.85 12.67 -24.61
N ALA A 508 25.53 11.55 -24.66
CA ALA A 508 25.94 10.93 -25.92
C ALA A 508 24.85 10.07 -26.57
N ALA A 509 23.73 9.83 -25.87
CA ALA A 509 22.63 9.00 -26.36
C ALA A 509 22.08 9.51 -27.69
N PRO A 510 21.77 8.63 -28.67
CA PRO A 510 21.20 9.03 -29.94
C PRO A 510 19.94 9.89 -29.77
N PRO A 511 19.71 10.93 -30.58
CA PRO A 511 18.52 11.75 -30.51
C PRO A 511 17.29 10.92 -30.84
N GLY A 512 16.15 11.24 -30.23
CA GLY A 512 14.85 10.64 -30.55
C GLY A 512 14.44 10.98 -31.99
N THR A 513 13.65 10.13 -32.60
CA THR A 513 13.20 10.27 -34.02
C THR A 513 11.97 11.15 -34.19
N GLY A 514 11.41 11.70 -33.10
CA GLY A 514 10.17 12.51 -33.08
C GLY A 514 10.38 13.91 -32.48
N PRO A 515 9.28 14.65 -32.23
CA PRO A 515 9.35 15.90 -31.48
C PRO A 515 9.87 15.62 -30.06
N PRO A 516 10.61 16.58 -29.45
CA PRO A 516 11.17 16.40 -28.12
C PRO A 516 10.12 16.02 -27.08
N GLN A 517 10.29 14.90 -26.43
CA GLN A 517 9.46 14.43 -25.33
C GLN A 517 10.02 14.91 -23.99
N THR A 518 9.27 14.73 -22.90
CA THR A 518 9.71 15.06 -21.54
C THR A 518 11.01 14.35 -21.18
N VAL A 519 11.20 13.09 -21.60
CA VAL A 519 12.42 12.31 -21.42
C VAL A 519 13.64 13.02 -22.04
N ASP A 520 13.46 13.58 -23.23
CA ASP A 520 14.54 14.26 -23.96
C ASP A 520 15.04 15.49 -23.20
N VAL A 521 14.11 16.32 -22.71
CA VAL A 521 14.47 17.51 -21.94
C VAL A 521 15.11 17.16 -20.60
N LEU A 522 14.68 16.05 -19.97
CA LEU A 522 15.29 15.55 -18.75
C LEU A 522 16.72 15.03 -18.98
N LEU A 523 16.94 14.34 -20.10
CA LEU A 523 18.26 13.88 -20.52
C LEU A 523 19.19 15.03 -20.96
N ASP A 524 18.65 16.18 -21.32
CA ASP A 524 19.42 17.39 -21.54
C ASP A 524 19.77 18.09 -20.21
N ALA A 525 18.78 18.20 -19.31
CA ALA A 525 18.90 19.01 -18.08
C ALA A 525 19.76 18.36 -16.98
N LEU A 526 19.49 17.09 -16.65
CA LEU A 526 20.16 16.42 -15.52
C LEU A 526 21.65 16.12 -15.78
N PRO A 527 22.04 15.59 -16.95
CA PRO A 527 23.45 15.42 -17.27
C PRO A 527 24.22 16.76 -17.29
N LEU A 528 23.58 17.83 -17.79
CA LEU A 528 24.17 19.16 -17.78
C LEU A 528 24.43 19.65 -16.34
N ARG A 529 23.49 19.43 -15.43
CA ARG A 529 23.61 19.71 -14.00
C ARG A 529 24.81 18.99 -13.36
N LEU A 530 25.01 17.73 -13.75
CA LEU A 530 26.05 16.86 -13.20
C LEU A 530 27.44 17.06 -13.81
N THR A 531 27.51 17.60 -15.03
CA THR A 531 28.77 17.76 -15.77
C THR A 531 29.29 19.22 -15.83
N GLU A 532 28.37 20.18 -15.91
CA GLU A 532 28.69 21.61 -16.10
C GLU A 532 28.19 22.51 -14.96
N GLY A 533 27.45 21.93 -14.01
CA GLY A 533 27.03 22.63 -12.79
C GLY A 533 25.62 23.27 -12.88
N TYR A 534 25.25 23.95 -11.80
CA TYR A 534 23.90 24.47 -11.62
C TYR A 534 23.52 25.57 -12.62
N ALA A 535 24.41 26.53 -12.77
CA ALA A 535 24.10 27.72 -13.59
C ALA A 535 23.85 27.37 -15.06
N ALA A 536 24.56 26.39 -15.59
CA ALA A 536 24.36 25.91 -16.95
C ALA A 536 23.04 25.16 -17.13
N ALA A 537 22.64 24.40 -16.13
CA ALA A 537 21.47 23.54 -16.20
C ALA A 537 20.13 24.22 -15.83
N ALA A 538 20.13 25.27 -15.02
CA ALA A 538 18.92 25.88 -14.47
C ALA A 538 17.86 26.26 -15.51
N PRO A 539 18.20 26.87 -16.69
CA PRO A 539 17.19 27.18 -17.70
C PRO A 539 16.50 25.92 -18.29
N THR A 540 17.28 24.85 -18.49
CA THR A 540 16.76 23.58 -19.01
C THR A 540 15.96 22.83 -17.96
N LEU A 541 16.38 22.90 -16.67
CA LEU A 541 15.59 22.37 -15.55
C LEU A 541 14.26 23.08 -15.41
N ALA A 542 14.20 24.41 -15.56
CA ALA A 542 12.96 25.18 -15.52
C ALA A 542 12.00 24.75 -16.64
N ARG A 543 12.51 24.60 -17.87
CA ARG A 543 11.71 24.09 -18.99
C ARG A 543 11.22 22.67 -18.74
N ALA A 544 12.04 21.78 -18.17
CA ALA A 544 11.64 20.43 -17.81
C ALA A 544 10.49 20.46 -16.76
N LEU A 545 10.57 21.32 -15.75
CA LEU A 545 9.53 21.49 -14.75
C LEU A 545 8.21 21.98 -15.36
N GLU A 546 8.23 22.96 -16.27
CA GLU A 546 7.06 23.43 -17.00
C GLU A 546 6.41 22.29 -17.80
N MET A 547 7.18 21.50 -18.51
CA MET A 547 6.68 20.35 -19.26
C MET A 547 6.03 19.29 -18.34
N LEU A 548 6.66 19.00 -17.19
CA LEU A 548 6.13 18.07 -16.19
C LEU A 548 4.80 18.55 -15.62
N LEU A 549 4.66 19.84 -15.35
CA LEU A 549 3.43 20.44 -14.85
C LEU A 549 2.31 20.44 -15.90
N ALA A 550 2.68 20.57 -17.17
CA ALA A 550 1.73 20.55 -18.30
C ALA A 550 1.24 19.14 -18.66
N LEU A 551 1.95 18.07 -18.22
CA LEU A 551 1.51 16.70 -18.49
C LEU A 551 0.14 16.42 -17.87
N ASP A 552 -0.82 15.96 -18.68
CA ASP A 552 -2.09 15.47 -18.18
C ASP A 552 -1.95 14.06 -17.57
N GLY A 553 -2.47 13.84 -16.38
CA GLY A 553 -2.42 12.55 -15.69
C GLY A 553 -3.10 11.38 -16.43
N GLY A 554 -3.92 11.66 -17.45
CA GLY A 554 -4.62 10.68 -18.27
C GLY A 554 -3.90 10.26 -19.55
N THR A 555 -2.82 10.92 -19.97
CA THR A 555 -2.12 10.64 -21.23
C THR A 555 -1.17 9.43 -21.13
N GLY A 556 -0.95 8.76 -22.29
CA GLY A 556 0.04 7.67 -22.38
C GLY A 556 1.44 8.13 -21.96
N GLU A 557 1.85 9.36 -22.28
CA GLU A 557 3.13 9.95 -21.94
C GLU A 557 3.28 10.15 -20.42
N ALA A 558 2.26 10.65 -19.72
CA ALA A 558 2.30 10.81 -18.26
C ALA A 558 2.47 9.47 -17.54
N ARG A 559 1.80 8.40 -18.00
CA ARG A 559 1.97 7.05 -17.47
C ARG A 559 3.38 6.54 -17.73
N ARG A 560 3.91 6.73 -18.94
CA ARG A 560 5.24 6.30 -19.33
C ARG A 560 6.30 7.00 -18.49
N TRP A 561 6.20 8.33 -18.35
CA TRP A 561 7.08 9.10 -17.48
C TRP A 561 7.02 8.62 -16.01
N PHE A 562 5.82 8.33 -15.51
CA PHE A 562 5.66 7.79 -14.16
C PHE A 562 6.42 6.47 -13.96
N TRP A 563 6.33 5.56 -14.93
CA TRP A 563 7.05 4.28 -14.89
C TRP A 563 8.57 4.43 -14.97
N LEU A 564 9.06 5.55 -15.48
CA LEU A 564 10.49 5.92 -15.50
C LEU A 564 11.00 6.45 -14.14
N ASN A 565 10.30 6.22 -13.05
CA ASN A 565 10.60 6.77 -11.72
C ASN A 565 10.45 8.30 -11.61
N GLY A 566 9.50 8.86 -12.34
CA GLY A 566 9.19 10.28 -12.35
C GLY A 566 8.95 10.92 -10.99
N ALA A 567 8.53 10.14 -9.98
CA ALA A 567 8.39 10.61 -8.61
C ALA A 567 9.69 11.24 -8.07
N ARG A 568 10.85 10.60 -8.31
CA ARG A 568 12.15 11.16 -7.89
C ARG A 568 12.63 12.30 -8.78
N LEU A 569 12.36 12.23 -10.08
CA LEU A 569 12.78 13.28 -11.01
C LEU A 569 12.06 14.58 -10.76
N SER A 570 10.75 14.56 -10.55
CA SER A 570 9.99 15.77 -10.23
C SER A 570 10.47 16.41 -8.94
N TYR A 571 10.76 15.62 -7.92
CA TYR A 571 11.34 16.09 -6.67
C TYR A 571 12.68 16.77 -6.89
N ILE A 572 13.62 16.10 -7.56
CA ILE A 572 14.96 16.64 -7.78
C ILE A 572 14.91 17.98 -8.53
N ILE A 573 14.09 18.07 -9.59
CA ILE A 573 14.01 19.28 -10.41
C ILE A 573 13.38 20.43 -9.64
N ALA A 574 12.23 20.20 -9.01
CA ALA A 574 11.53 21.24 -8.27
C ALA A 574 12.35 21.76 -7.09
N VAL A 575 13.09 20.88 -6.42
CA VAL A 575 13.95 21.23 -5.29
C VAL A 575 15.19 21.98 -5.74
N GLU A 576 15.86 21.56 -6.83
CA GLU A 576 17.00 22.30 -7.40
C GLU A 576 16.57 23.73 -7.77
N LEU A 577 15.34 23.92 -8.22
CA LEU A 577 14.78 25.22 -8.57
C LEU A 577 14.16 25.99 -7.37
N TRP A 578 14.18 25.44 -6.17
CA TRP A 578 13.59 26.04 -4.97
C TRP A 578 12.09 26.37 -5.14
N ASP A 579 11.32 25.43 -5.73
CA ASP A 579 9.90 25.57 -6.01
C ASP A 579 9.09 24.49 -5.27
N LEU A 580 8.65 24.81 -4.05
CA LEU A 580 7.85 23.91 -3.22
C LEU A 580 6.41 23.74 -3.76
N GLU A 581 5.84 24.76 -4.41
CA GLU A 581 4.46 24.67 -4.93
C GLU A 581 4.39 23.66 -6.07
N SER A 582 5.29 23.76 -7.04
CA SER A 582 5.43 22.79 -8.14
C SER A 582 5.77 21.39 -7.61
N TRP A 583 6.66 21.28 -6.64
CA TRP A 583 6.96 20.00 -6.00
C TRP A 583 5.71 19.33 -5.42
N ARG A 584 4.93 20.06 -4.62
CA ARG A 584 3.68 19.54 -4.04
C ARG A 584 2.66 19.16 -5.10
N ALA A 585 2.47 19.98 -6.13
CA ALA A 585 1.53 19.71 -7.22
C ALA A 585 1.90 18.41 -7.96
N LEU A 586 3.17 18.22 -8.29
CA LEU A 586 3.68 17.01 -8.92
C LEU A 586 3.56 15.78 -8.01
N ALA A 587 3.87 15.92 -6.71
CA ALA A 587 3.77 14.83 -5.75
C ALA A 587 2.31 14.33 -5.60
N VAL A 588 1.33 15.24 -5.51
CA VAL A 588 -0.10 14.88 -5.49
C VAL A 588 -0.49 14.12 -6.76
N ARG A 589 -0.08 14.62 -7.93
CA ARG A 589 -0.36 13.97 -9.21
C ARG A 589 0.26 12.58 -9.29
N GLN A 590 1.50 12.41 -8.83
CA GLN A 590 2.19 11.11 -8.81
C GLN A 590 1.47 10.09 -7.92
N VAL A 591 1.06 10.50 -6.72
CA VAL A 591 0.24 9.66 -5.83
C VAL A 591 -1.04 9.24 -6.53
N GLN A 592 -1.72 10.16 -7.21
CA GLN A 592 -2.95 9.85 -7.94
C GLN A 592 -2.71 8.86 -9.08
N VAL A 593 -1.70 9.08 -9.92
CA VAL A 593 -1.37 8.18 -11.05
C VAL A 593 -0.97 6.79 -10.54
N ALA A 594 -0.19 6.71 -9.46
CA ALA A 594 0.20 5.44 -8.85
C ALA A 594 -1.01 4.65 -8.32
N ARG A 595 -1.96 5.35 -7.70
CA ARG A 595 -3.23 4.75 -7.25
C ARG A 595 -4.09 4.27 -8.43
N ASP A 596 -4.26 5.10 -9.43
CA ASP A 596 -5.06 4.79 -10.62
C ASP A 596 -4.53 3.58 -11.40
N THR A 597 -3.22 3.39 -11.40
CA THR A 597 -2.56 2.27 -12.09
C THR A 597 -2.36 1.04 -11.20
N GLY A 598 -2.62 1.13 -9.89
CA GLY A 598 -2.34 0.06 -8.94
C GLY A 598 -0.86 -0.24 -8.74
N ALA A 599 0.02 0.72 -9.04
CA ALA A 599 1.47 0.59 -8.99
C ALA A 599 1.99 0.79 -7.56
N LEU A 600 1.91 -0.25 -6.72
CA LEU A 600 2.15 -0.16 -5.27
C LEU A 600 3.58 0.26 -4.92
N VAL A 601 4.59 -0.22 -5.64
CA VAL A 601 6.00 0.19 -5.42
C VAL A 601 6.18 1.69 -5.70
N GLN A 602 5.62 2.16 -6.81
CA GLN A 602 5.69 3.58 -7.18
C GLN A 602 4.86 4.45 -6.23
N LEU A 603 3.76 3.93 -5.71
CA LEU A 603 2.96 4.62 -4.71
C LEU A 603 3.75 4.85 -3.41
N GLN A 604 4.53 3.88 -2.95
CA GLN A 604 5.42 4.05 -1.79
C GLN A 604 6.42 5.19 -2.00
N PHE A 605 7.05 5.26 -3.17
CA PHE A 605 7.96 6.36 -3.51
C PHE A 605 7.24 7.71 -3.57
N ALA A 606 6.05 7.76 -4.20
CA ALA A 606 5.27 8.98 -4.31
C ALA A 606 4.78 9.49 -2.93
N LEU A 607 4.32 8.59 -2.06
CA LEU A 607 3.91 8.91 -0.69
C LEU A 607 5.08 9.45 0.15
N THR A 608 6.25 8.80 0.08
CA THR A 608 7.47 9.27 0.75
C THR A 608 7.85 10.66 0.28
N ASN A 609 7.85 10.91 -1.03
CA ASN A 609 8.18 12.21 -1.62
C ASN A 609 7.16 13.29 -1.21
N PHE A 610 5.88 12.98 -1.24
CA PHE A 610 4.84 13.91 -0.82
C PHE A 610 4.91 14.21 0.69
N ALA A 611 5.20 13.21 1.52
CA ALA A 611 5.37 13.40 2.95
C ALA A 611 6.55 14.35 3.26
N ILE A 612 7.68 14.23 2.56
CA ILE A 612 8.82 15.14 2.70
C ILE A 612 8.42 16.58 2.32
N ALA A 613 7.70 16.77 1.20
CA ALA A 613 7.20 18.08 0.80
C ALA A 613 6.27 18.71 1.85
N GLN A 614 5.42 17.89 2.49
CA GLN A 614 4.55 18.34 3.58
C GLN A 614 5.36 18.73 4.85
N ILE A 615 6.42 18.00 5.18
CA ILE A 615 7.31 18.36 6.30
C ILE A 615 7.98 19.70 6.03
N VAL A 616 8.50 19.94 4.81
CA VAL A 616 9.10 21.23 4.42
C VAL A 616 8.09 22.37 4.51
N ALA A 617 6.82 22.13 4.18
CA ALA A 617 5.73 23.08 4.36
C ALA A 617 5.34 23.32 5.83
N GLY A 618 5.80 22.50 6.77
CA GLY A 618 5.39 22.55 8.18
C GLY A 618 4.12 21.75 8.50
N GLU A 619 3.60 20.95 7.58
CA GLU A 619 2.37 20.16 7.71
C GLU A 619 2.65 18.75 8.27
N LEU A 620 3.23 18.67 9.49
CA LEU A 620 3.71 17.42 10.08
C LEU A 620 2.61 16.36 10.29
N ALA A 621 1.38 16.78 10.54
CA ALA A 621 0.25 15.87 10.73
C ALA A 621 -0.15 15.19 9.40
N ALA A 622 -0.18 15.96 8.30
CA ALA A 622 -0.44 15.41 6.97
C ALA A 622 0.67 14.45 6.53
N ALA A 623 1.93 14.80 6.81
CA ALA A 623 3.06 13.92 6.53
C ALA A 623 2.97 12.58 7.27
N ALA A 624 2.56 12.58 8.54
CA ALA A 624 2.38 11.36 9.32
C ALA A 624 1.35 10.41 8.68
N GLN A 625 0.24 10.94 8.16
CA GLN A 625 -0.78 10.13 7.48
C GLN A 625 -0.25 9.44 6.22
N LEU A 626 0.58 10.15 5.43
CA LEU A 626 1.20 9.57 4.23
C LEU A 626 2.23 8.49 4.58
N ILE A 627 2.97 8.65 5.68
CA ILE A 627 3.92 7.67 6.20
C ILE A 627 3.18 6.42 6.70
N ASP A 628 2.04 6.60 7.37
CA ASP A 628 1.23 5.46 7.83
C ASP A 628 0.63 4.69 6.65
N GLU A 629 0.22 5.38 5.57
CA GLU A 629 -0.23 4.72 4.33
C GLU A 629 0.90 3.93 3.66
N ASP A 630 2.13 4.48 3.56
CA ASP A 630 3.30 3.77 3.04
C ASP A 630 3.60 2.50 3.85
N ARG A 631 3.50 2.57 5.19
CA ARG A 631 3.70 1.40 6.07
C ARG A 631 2.67 0.31 5.79
N MET A 632 1.40 0.66 5.60
CA MET A 632 0.34 -0.31 5.27
C MET A 632 0.60 -1.00 3.93
N ILE A 633 1.11 -0.27 2.92
CA ILE A 633 1.49 -0.86 1.63
C ILE A 633 2.67 -1.81 1.81
N ALA A 634 3.68 -1.42 2.60
CA ALA A 634 4.84 -2.25 2.91
C ALA A 634 4.43 -3.58 3.57
N GLU A 635 3.53 -3.54 4.54
CA GLU A 635 2.97 -4.72 5.18
C GLU A 635 2.19 -5.61 4.20
N ALA A 636 1.44 -5.02 3.28
CA ALA A 636 0.65 -5.76 2.29
C ALA A 636 1.49 -6.41 1.19
N THR A 637 2.60 -5.80 0.79
CA THR A 637 3.44 -6.28 -0.33
C THR A 637 4.68 -7.05 0.13
N GLY A 638 5.04 -6.99 1.42
CA GLY A 638 6.31 -7.50 1.94
C GLY A 638 7.53 -6.62 1.57
N ASN A 639 7.32 -5.50 0.87
CA ASN A 639 8.39 -4.57 0.53
C ASN A 639 8.68 -3.64 1.72
N PRO A 640 9.94 -3.24 1.95
CA PRO A 640 10.24 -2.37 3.07
C PRO A 640 9.61 -0.96 2.90
N PRO A 641 9.10 -0.34 3.98
CA PRO A 641 8.55 1.01 3.92
C PRO A 641 9.63 2.07 3.64
N GLY A 642 9.23 3.22 3.12
CA GLY A 642 10.11 4.37 2.90
C GLY A 642 10.57 4.99 4.23
N ARG A 643 11.87 4.93 4.54
CA ARG A 643 12.39 5.47 5.81
C ARG A 643 12.60 6.97 5.81
N SER A 644 12.91 7.58 4.66
CA SER A 644 13.33 9.00 4.56
C SER A 644 12.32 9.95 5.21
N ALA A 645 11.04 9.82 4.87
CA ALA A 645 10.00 10.71 5.41
C ALA A 645 9.80 10.50 6.92
N ALA A 646 9.79 9.25 7.40
CA ALA A 646 9.65 8.94 8.82
C ALA A 646 10.84 9.50 9.64
N THR A 647 12.07 9.32 9.16
CA THR A 647 13.28 9.84 9.76
C THR A 647 13.24 11.37 9.86
N MET A 648 12.85 12.05 8.79
CA MET A 648 12.73 13.50 8.76
C MET A 648 11.63 14.01 9.69
N LEU A 649 10.49 13.33 9.73
CA LEU A 649 9.37 13.71 10.61
C LEU A 649 9.77 13.61 12.10
N ALA A 650 10.44 12.54 12.51
CA ALA A 650 10.91 12.35 13.88
C ALA A 650 11.93 13.44 14.29
N ALA A 651 12.84 13.80 13.38
CA ALA A 651 13.82 14.85 13.62
C ALA A 651 13.18 16.24 13.80
N TRP A 652 12.25 16.63 12.93
CA TRP A 652 11.53 17.89 13.04
C TRP A 652 10.61 17.95 14.28
N ARG A 653 10.03 16.82 14.68
CA ARG A 653 9.30 16.70 15.97
C ARG A 653 10.22 16.82 17.18
N GLY A 654 11.52 16.61 16.99
CA GLY A 654 12.50 16.66 18.08
C GLY A 654 12.45 15.44 19.00
N GLN A 655 11.96 14.33 18.52
CA GLN A 655 11.92 13.04 19.21
C GLN A 655 13.32 12.40 19.20
N LYS A 656 14.21 12.90 20.06
CA LYS A 656 15.65 12.65 20.02
C LYS A 656 16.02 11.17 19.87
N GLN A 657 15.46 10.28 20.68
CA GLN A 657 15.85 8.87 20.66
C GLN A 657 15.36 8.19 19.39
N GLU A 658 14.09 8.29 19.08
CA GLU A 658 13.47 7.73 17.88
C GLU A 658 14.13 8.26 16.61
N ALA A 659 14.36 9.59 16.53
CA ALA A 659 15.03 10.17 15.38
C ALA A 659 16.47 9.66 15.21
N SER A 660 17.24 9.52 16.32
CA SER A 660 18.62 9.01 16.24
C SER A 660 18.65 7.56 15.77
N GLU A 661 17.76 6.71 16.28
CA GLU A 661 17.64 5.30 15.86
C GLU A 661 17.25 5.19 14.37
N LEU A 662 16.29 6.00 13.92
CA LEU A 662 15.87 6.03 12.50
C LEU A 662 16.97 6.56 11.59
N ILE A 663 17.71 7.61 11.98
CA ILE A 663 18.84 8.17 11.23
C ILE A 663 19.92 7.10 11.05
N GLU A 664 20.31 6.43 12.14
CA GLU A 664 21.33 5.39 12.10
C GLU A 664 20.90 4.20 11.23
N ALA A 665 19.69 3.70 11.43
CA ALA A 665 19.13 2.60 10.63
C ALA A 665 19.06 2.97 9.13
N HIS A 666 18.66 4.21 8.81
CA HIS A 666 18.58 4.69 7.43
C HIS A 666 19.96 4.78 6.76
N ALA A 667 20.96 5.26 7.47
CA ALA A 667 22.35 5.34 6.98
C ALA A 667 22.97 3.93 6.81
N GLN A 668 22.76 3.03 7.76
CA GLN A 668 23.22 1.64 7.69
C GLN A 668 22.59 0.89 6.51
N GLU A 669 21.28 0.99 6.33
CA GLU A 669 20.56 0.40 5.20
C GLU A 669 21.05 0.99 3.88
N GLY A 670 21.22 2.33 3.79
CA GLY A 670 21.77 2.99 2.62
C GLY A 670 23.15 2.48 2.24
N THR A 671 24.02 2.30 3.23
CA THR A 671 25.36 1.75 3.01
C THR A 671 25.31 0.29 2.56
N ALA A 672 24.51 -0.55 3.22
CA ALA A 672 24.40 -1.96 2.90
C ALA A 672 23.87 -2.21 1.47
N HIS A 673 22.97 -1.34 1.00
CA HIS A 673 22.35 -1.47 -0.32
C HIS A 673 22.98 -0.59 -1.41
N GLY A 674 24.08 0.12 -1.11
CA GLY A 674 24.73 1.00 -2.08
C GLY A 674 23.88 2.21 -2.51
N THR A 675 23.05 2.74 -1.61
CA THR A 675 22.20 3.92 -1.83
C THR A 675 22.77 5.13 -1.09
N GLY A 676 23.79 5.76 -1.68
CA GLY A 676 24.53 6.86 -1.06
C GLY A 676 23.68 8.09 -0.76
N ILE A 677 22.65 8.38 -1.58
CA ILE A 677 21.69 9.46 -1.29
C ILE A 677 20.95 9.26 0.04
N ALA A 678 20.72 8.01 0.47
CA ALA A 678 20.08 7.73 1.76
C ALA A 678 21.03 8.08 2.93
N VAL A 679 22.32 7.83 2.76
CA VAL A 679 23.35 8.20 3.73
C VAL A 679 23.47 9.73 3.84
N ASP A 680 23.50 10.42 2.70
CA ASP A 680 23.57 11.88 2.65
C ASP A 680 22.30 12.52 3.23
N PHE A 681 21.13 11.95 2.95
CA PHE A 681 19.87 12.41 3.52
C PHE A 681 19.80 12.20 5.04
N ALA A 682 20.30 11.07 5.55
CA ALA A 682 20.41 10.83 6.98
C ALA A 682 21.32 11.88 7.66
N ALA A 683 22.40 12.28 7.00
CA ALA A 683 23.28 13.36 7.47
C ALA A 683 22.55 14.71 7.52
N CYS A 684 21.76 15.06 6.50
CA CYS A 684 20.92 16.27 6.49
C CYS A 684 19.94 16.28 7.67
N VAL A 685 19.24 15.16 7.86
CA VAL A 685 18.22 15.05 8.94
C VAL A 685 18.88 15.07 10.32
N SER A 686 20.07 14.50 10.46
CA SER A 686 20.87 14.59 11.69
C SER A 686 21.22 16.05 12.02
N ALA A 687 21.61 16.84 11.01
CA ALA A 687 21.90 18.26 11.22
C ALA A 687 20.66 19.05 11.70
N VAL A 688 19.49 18.81 11.11
CA VAL A 688 18.20 19.41 11.56
C VAL A 688 17.92 19.07 13.02
N LEU A 689 17.98 17.77 13.39
CA LEU A 689 17.76 17.30 14.76
C LEU A 689 18.69 18.00 15.75
N HIS A 690 19.98 18.00 15.45
CA HIS A 690 21.00 18.54 16.35
C HIS A 690 20.93 20.06 16.46
N ASN A 691 20.60 20.80 15.38
CA ASN A 691 20.32 22.24 15.44
C ASN A 691 19.09 22.56 16.31
N GLY A 692 18.02 21.78 16.19
CA GLY A 692 16.85 21.91 17.05
C GLY A 692 17.17 21.69 18.53
N LEU A 693 18.06 20.75 18.84
CA LEU A 693 18.54 20.43 20.18
C LEU A 693 19.65 21.35 20.70
N GLY A 694 20.14 22.32 19.90
CA GLY A 694 21.22 23.22 20.25
C GLY A 694 22.61 22.57 20.29
N ARG A 695 22.81 21.42 19.61
CA ARG A 695 24.04 20.63 19.56
C ARG A 695 24.79 20.92 18.25
N TYR A 696 25.31 22.14 18.13
CA TYR A 696 25.82 22.67 16.86
C TYR A 696 27.04 21.95 16.31
N ASP A 697 27.97 21.48 17.18
CA ASP A 697 29.12 20.68 16.73
C ASP A 697 28.67 19.41 16.02
N ALA A 698 27.73 18.67 16.64
CA ALA A 698 27.18 17.45 16.05
C ALA A 698 26.41 17.73 14.72
N ALA A 699 25.69 18.85 14.65
CA ALA A 699 25.01 19.26 13.42
C ALA A 699 25.99 19.59 12.29
N ARG A 700 27.04 20.35 12.57
CA ARG A 700 28.09 20.70 11.62
C ARG A 700 28.81 19.46 11.10
N ASP A 701 29.24 18.59 12.01
CA ASP A 701 30.02 17.41 11.68
C ASP A 701 29.20 16.41 10.84
N ALA A 702 27.92 16.26 11.15
CA ALA A 702 26.99 15.44 10.35
C ALA A 702 26.83 15.97 8.92
N ALA A 703 26.67 17.29 8.74
CA ALA A 703 26.38 17.90 7.45
C ALA A 703 27.60 18.10 6.55
N ARG A 704 28.80 18.29 7.11
CA ARG A 704 30.03 18.64 6.38
C ARG A 704 30.34 17.69 5.24
N SER A 705 30.38 16.38 5.52
CA SER A 705 30.76 15.39 4.51
C SER A 705 29.75 15.29 3.36
N ALA A 706 28.47 15.49 3.62
CA ALA A 706 27.44 15.52 2.59
C ALA A 706 27.52 16.79 1.74
N PHE A 707 27.90 17.93 2.33
CA PHE A 707 28.11 19.19 1.61
C PHE A 707 29.31 19.13 0.67
N GLU A 708 30.41 18.53 1.10
CA GLU A 708 31.63 18.34 0.30
C GLU A 708 31.41 17.50 -0.96
N ARG A 709 30.37 16.64 -0.97
CA ARG A 709 30.01 15.83 -2.13
C ARG A 709 29.07 16.52 -3.12
N GLU A 710 28.78 17.79 -2.95
CA GLU A 710 27.86 18.59 -3.77
C GLU A 710 26.45 17.98 -3.86
N PRO A 711 25.57 18.32 -2.92
CA PRO A 711 24.24 17.72 -2.80
C PRO A 711 23.31 18.07 -3.95
N VAL A 712 22.93 17.11 -4.77
CA VAL A 712 21.91 17.25 -5.82
C VAL A 712 20.57 16.76 -5.30
N GLY A 713 19.56 17.62 -5.32
CA GLY A 713 18.20 17.30 -4.89
C GLY A 713 17.92 17.37 -3.37
N TYR A 714 18.91 17.71 -2.54
CA TYR A 714 18.72 17.88 -1.08
C TYR A 714 19.54 19.04 -0.48
N GLY A 715 20.20 19.82 -1.30
CA GLY A 715 21.01 20.97 -0.84
C GLY A 715 20.20 22.03 -0.09
N HIS A 716 18.93 22.19 -0.43
CA HIS A 716 17.98 23.07 0.26
C HIS A 716 17.70 22.66 1.73
N LEU A 717 17.84 21.36 2.03
CA LEU A 717 17.73 20.85 3.40
C LEU A 717 19.06 20.95 4.15
N LEU A 718 20.16 20.67 3.46
CA LEU A 718 21.48 20.56 4.05
C LEU A 718 22.12 21.91 4.36
N VAL A 719 22.15 22.81 3.36
CA VAL A 719 22.97 24.03 3.40
C VAL A 719 22.53 25.04 4.48
N PRO A 720 21.21 25.25 4.71
CA PRO A 720 20.76 26.13 5.79
C PRO A 720 21.15 25.63 7.18
N ASP A 721 21.11 24.32 7.40
CA ASP A 721 21.47 23.69 8.67
C ASP A 721 22.97 23.67 8.91
N LEU A 722 23.76 23.40 7.87
CA LEU A 722 25.21 23.48 7.92
C LEU A 722 25.67 24.90 8.26
N ALA A 723 25.14 25.91 7.56
CA ALA A 723 25.50 27.30 7.76
C ALA A 723 25.18 27.79 9.19
N GLU A 724 23.99 27.40 9.72
CA GLU A 724 23.63 27.75 11.09
C GLU A 724 24.59 27.09 12.09
N ALA A 725 24.86 25.78 11.96
CA ALA A 725 25.74 25.05 12.84
C ALA A 725 27.19 25.57 12.78
N ALA A 726 27.71 25.82 11.59
CA ALA A 726 29.03 26.38 11.37
C ALA A 726 29.18 27.79 12.00
N ALA A 727 28.19 28.66 11.82
CA ALA A 727 28.18 29.99 12.46
C ALA A 727 28.17 29.91 14.00
N ARG A 728 27.46 28.93 14.58
CA ARG A 728 27.41 28.73 16.04
C ARG A 728 28.69 28.16 16.62
N THR A 729 29.44 27.41 15.84
CA THR A 729 30.71 26.80 16.24
C THR A 729 31.95 27.65 15.85
N GLY A 730 31.72 28.81 15.22
CA GLY A 730 32.78 29.74 14.84
C GLY A 730 33.55 29.37 13.55
N ASP A 731 33.01 28.44 12.75
CA ASP A 731 33.60 27.99 11.49
C ASP A 731 33.19 28.92 10.33
N ALA A 732 33.82 30.10 10.28
CA ALA A 732 33.47 31.13 9.31
C ALA A 732 33.75 30.72 7.85
N GLU A 733 34.75 29.86 7.62
CA GLU A 733 35.11 29.38 6.28
C GLU A 733 33.96 28.51 5.72
N LEU A 734 33.42 27.64 6.54
CA LEU A 734 32.30 26.79 6.14
C LEU A 734 31.01 27.59 5.90
N VAL A 735 30.72 28.61 6.71
CA VAL A 735 29.60 29.52 6.43
C VAL A 735 29.77 30.24 5.11
N GLN A 736 31.02 30.72 4.83
CA GLN A 736 31.35 31.40 3.57
C GLN A 736 31.17 30.47 2.36
N ALA A 737 31.59 29.19 2.49
CA ALA A 737 31.38 28.17 1.46
C ALA A 737 29.87 27.91 1.20
N ALA A 738 29.09 27.81 2.26
CA ALA A 738 27.63 27.66 2.16
C ALA A 738 26.95 28.86 1.50
N LEU A 739 27.40 30.09 1.85
CA LEU A 739 26.94 31.33 1.22
C LEU A 739 27.33 31.42 -0.26
N HIS A 740 28.53 31.03 -0.62
CA HIS A 740 28.98 30.97 -2.02
C HIS A 740 28.09 30.03 -2.83
N TRP A 741 27.86 28.83 -2.32
CA TRP A 741 26.97 27.83 -2.92
C TRP A 741 25.54 28.38 -3.14
N LEU A 742 24.95 29.09 -2.14
CA LEU A 742 23.65 29.74 -2.26
C LEU A 742 23.67 30.85 -3.31
N SER A 743 24.73 31.70 -3.32
CA SER A 743 24.81 32.86 -4.20
C SER A 743 24.92 32.48 -5.68
N GLU A 744 25.58 31.36 -6.00
CA GLU A 744 25.59 30.83 -7.36
C GLU A 744 24.20 30.48 -7.85
N ARG A 745 23.35 29.91 -6.96
CA ARG A 745 21.99 29.46 -7.28
C ARG A 745 21.03 30.62 -7.36
N THR A 746 21.04 31.51 -6.40
CA THR A 746 20.12 32.67 -6.34
C THR A 746 20.36 33.66 -7.45
N ARG A 747 21.59 33.73 -8.01
CA ARG A 747 21.92 34.57 -9.18
C ARG A 747 21.15 34.10 -10.42
N VAL A 748 20.90 32.79 -10.56
CA VAL A 748 20.25 32.21 -11.73
C VAL A 748 18.76 31.96 -11.47
N THR A 749 18.43 31.55 -10.25
CA THR A 749 17.05 31.21 -9.82
C THR A 749 16.68 32.01 -8.56
N PRO A 750 16.33 33.30 -8.69
CA PRO A 750 16.07 34.18 -7.54
C PRO A 750 14.64 33.97 -6.97
N THR A 751 14.30 32.74 -6.55
CA THR A 751 12.99 32.48 -5.88
C THR A 751 12.97 33.09 -4.49
N SER A 752 11.78 33.45 -3.99
CA SER A 752 11.64 33.99 -2.65
C SER A 752 12.16 33.03 -1.56
N TRP A 753 12.03 31.73 -1.77
CA TRP A 753 12.59 30.73 -0.85
C TRP A 753 14.14 30.80 -0.83
N ALA A 754 14.80 30.71 -1.98
CA ALA A 754 16.26 30.75 -2.09
C ALA A 754 16.86 32.08 -1.57
N LEU A 755 16.25 33.21 -1.96
CA LEU A 755 16.67 34.55 -1.49
C LEU A 755 16.51 34.71 0.03
N GLY A 756 15.40 34.21 0.58
CA GLY A 756 15.20 34.26 2.03
C GLY A 756 16.21 33.44 2.82
N ILE A 757 16.61 32.26 2.31
CA ILE A 757 17.68 31.45 2.92
C ILE A 757 19.04 32.16 2.76
N GLN A 758 19.36 32.70 1.59
CA GLN A 758 20.61 33.41 1.36
C GLN A 758 20.74 34.62 2.29
N ALA A 759 19.70 35.45 2.42
CA ALA A 759 19.68 36.60 3.32
C ALA A 759 19.92 36.17 4.78
N ARG A 760 19.30 35.06 5.23
CA ARG A 760 19.52 34.51 6.57
C ARG A 760 20.96 34.04 6.79
N VAL A 761 21.54 33.33 5.84
CA VAL A 761 22.93 32.87 5.94
C VAL A 761 23.90 34.08 5.90
N SER A 762 23.64 35.06 5.05
CA SER A 762 24.41 36.33 5.02
C SER A 762 24.35 37.07 6.32
N ALA A 763 23.19 37.08 7.00
CA ALA A 763 23.02 37.71 8.30
C ALA A 763 23.88 37.05 9.39
N LEU A 764 24.15 35.78 9.31
CA LEU A 764 25.01 35.03 10.26
C LEU A 764 26.49 35.51 10.21
N LEU A 765 26.92 36.03 9.05
CA LEU A 765 28.26 36.56 8.82
C LEU A 765 28.38 38.10 8.98
N SER A 766 27.23 38.74 9.28
CA SER A 766 27.14 40.21 9.33
C SER A 766 26.88 40.70 10.74
N ASP A 767 27.24 41.95 10.97
CA ASP A 767 26.99 42.62 12.24
C ASP A 767 26.19 43.93 12.07
N GLY A 768 25.68 44.47 13.19
CA GLY A 768 25.04 45.79 13.24
C GLY A 768 23.80 45.88 12.33
N GLU A 769 23.61 47.03 11.69
CA GLU A 769 22.47 47.36 10.83
C GLU A 769 22.40 46.43 9.59
N THR A 770 23.54 45.95 9.10
CA THR A 770 23.55 45.01 7.96
C THR A 770 22.93 43.68 8.33
N ALA A 771 23.26 43.11 9.48
CA ALA A 771 22.67 41.86 9.94
C ALA A 771 21.16 42.02 10.15
N GLU A 772 20.73 43.15 10.78
CA GLU A 772 19.33 43.43 11.00
C GLU A 772 18.53 43.51 9.70
N ARG A 773 19.02 44.25 8.73
CA ARG A 773 18.40 44.38 7.41
C ARG A 773 18.26 43.00 6.73
N LEU A 774 19.31 42.20 6.77
CA LEU A 774 19.31 40.87 6.15
C LEU A 774 18.34 39.89 6.84
N TYR A 775 18.20 39.92 8.18
CA TYR A 775 17.19 39.15 8.88
C TYR A 775 15.78 39.54 8.48
N ARG A 776 15.48 40.86 8.38
CA ARG A 776 14.20 41.37 7.94
C ARG A 776 13.88 40.98 6.49
N GLU A 777 14.89 41.08 5.61
CA GLU A 777 14.80 40.63 4.22
C GLU A 777 14.50 39.12 4.11
N SER A 778 15.19 38.32 4.94
CA SER A 778 14.90 36.86 5.03
C SER A 778 13.45 36.59 5.41
N ILE A 779 12.94 37.24 6.45
CA ILE A 779 11.56 37.09 6.92
C ILE A 779 10.56 37.53 5.85
N GLU A 780 10.82 38.63 5.14
CA GLU A 780 9.98 39.14 4.07
C GLU A 780 9.91 38.13 2.90
N HIS A 781 11.05 37.64 2.43
CA HIS A 781 11.09 36.65 1.36
C HIS A 781 10.41 35.34 1.75
N LEU A 782 10.77 34.75 2.91
CA LEU A 782 10.18 33.49 3.37
C LEU A 782 8.69 33.61 3.69
N GLY A 783 8.24 34.81 4.12
CA GLY A 783 6.83 35.10 4.39
C GLY A 783 5.93 35.01 3.15
N ARG A 784 6.51 35.11 1.94
CA ARG A 784 5.82 34.97 0.65
C ARG A 784 5.76 33.52 0.16
N THR A 785 6.27 32.56 0.93
CA THR A 785 6.42 31.17 0.54
C THR A 785 5.64 30.25 1.47
N PRO A 786 5.28 29.03 1.03
CA PRO A 786 4.69 28.04 1.91
C PRO A 786 5.70 27.34 2.83
N VAL A 787 6.99 27.72 2.85
CA VAL A 787 8.07 27.08 3.62
C VAL A 787 8.07 27.59 5.06
N ARG A 788 7.04 27.24 5.83
CA ARG A 788 6.78 27.79 7.17
C ARG A 788 7.84 27.42 8.20
N ALA A 789 8.45 26.24 8.09
CA ALA A 789 9.53 25.84 8.98
C ALA A 789 10.75 26.78 8.89
N GLU A 790 11.14 27.18 7.68
CA GLU A 790 12.26 28.08 7.46
C GLU A 790 11.94 29.54 7.87
N LEU A 791 10.69 29.98 7.67
CA LEU A 791 10.22 31.27 8.20
C LEU A 791 10.31 31.31 9.72
N ALA A 792 9.86 30.26 10.42
CA ALA A 792 9.97 30.17 11.87
C ALA A 792 11.43 30.19 12.35
N ARG A 793 12.34 29.53 11.60
CA ARG A 793 13.79 29.59 11.86
C ARG A 793 14.37 30.98 11.64
N ALA A 794 13.92 31.71 10.62
CA ALA A 794 14.36 33.09 10.39
C ALA A 794 13.96 34.01 11.60
N HIS A 795 12.74 33.88 12.08
CA HIS A 795 12.30 34.59 13.31
C HIS A 795 13.12 34.18 14.54
N LEU A 796 13.42 32.88 14.68
CA LEU A 796 14.23 32.38 15.80
C LEU A 796 15.63 32.97 15.79
N LEU A 797 16.35 32.89 14.68
CA LEU A 797 17.72 33.37 14.56
C LEU A 797 17.81 34.88 14.67
N TYR A 798 16.86 35.63 14.12
CA TYR A 798 16.75 37.08 14.30
C TYR A 798 16.47 37.43 15.76
N GLY A 799 15.57 36.74 16.41
CA GLY A 799 15.28 36.93 17.83
C GLY A 799 16.49 36.65 18.74
N GLU A 800 17.24 35.59 18.45
CA GLU A 800 18.49 35.26 19.17
C GLU A 800 19.58 36.30 18.93
N TRP A 801 19.70 36.83 17.70
CA TRP A 801 20.64 37.91 17.38
C TRP A 801 20.25 39.20 18.15
N LEU A 802 18.96 39.61 18.10
CA LEU A 802 18.45 40.78 18.85
C LEU A 802 18.67 40.66 20.37
N ARG A 803 18.49 39.47 20.95
CA ARG A 803 18.76 39.21 22.36
C ARG A 803 20.24 39.45 22.72
N ARG A 804 21.16 38.96 21.87
CA ARG A 804 22.60 39.23 22.06
C ARG A 804 22.94 40.73 22.01
N GLN A 805 22.21 41.51 21.22
CA GLN A 805 22.29 42.95 21.16
C GLN A 805 21.51 43.65 22.29
N ARG A 806 20.93 42.88 23.24
CA ARG A 806 20.12 43.35 24.37
C ARG A 806 18.91 44.20 23.95
N ARG A 807 18.35 43.95 22.77
CA ARG A 807 17.21 44.68 22.23
C ARG A 807 15.88 44.13 22.76
N ARG A 808 14.87 45.00 22.98
CA ARG A 808 13.57 44.62 23.52
C ARG A 808 12.70 43.84 22.51
N ASP A 809 12.81 44.17 21.24
CA ASP A 809 12.09 43.58 20.13
C ASP A 809 12.48 42.09 19.88
N ALA A 810 13.57 41.63 20.50
CA ALA A 810 13.91 40.20 20.55
C ALA A 810 12.74 39.31 20.99
N ARG A 811 11.94 39.77 21.95
CA ARG A 811 10.80 39.03 22.49
C ARG A 811 9.72 38.79 21.45
N ASP A 812 9.43 39.74 20.59
CA ASP A 812 8.38 39.61 19.58
C ASP A 812 8.77 38.58 18.52
N GLN A 813 10.03 38.58 18.08
CA GLN A 813 10.55 37.60 17.14
C GLN A 813 10.57 36.19 17.74
N LEU A 814 11.01 36.04 18.96
CA LEU A 814 11.07 34.75 19.66
C LEU A 814 9.69 34.18 19.97
N ARG A 815 8.68 35.04 20.31
CA ARG A 815 7.30 34.61 20.48
C ARG A 815 6.70 34.14 19.17
N THR A 816 6.94 34.86 18.07
CA THR A 816 6.50 34.45 16.74
C THR A 816 7.09 33.10 16.37
N ALA A 817 8.41 32.93 16.52
CA ALA A 817 9.08 31.67 16.27
C ALA A 817 8.50 30.51 17.11
N PHE A 818 8.37 30.75 18.43
CA PHE A 818 7.77 29.77 19.34
C PHE A 818 6.35 29.39 18.93
N ALA A 819 5.49 30.33 18.64
CA ALA A 819 4.10 30.08 18.26
C ALA A 819 4.02 29.30 16.94
N MET A 820 4.89 29.58 15.98
CA MET A 820 4.95 28.85 14.71
C MET A 820 5.42 27.43 14.91
N PHE A 821 6.52 27.18 15.64
CA PHE A 821 7.03 25.84 15.90
C PHE A 821 6.05 25.00 16.71
N ASP A 822 5.42 25.59 17.72
CA ASP A 822 4.41 24.91 18.56
C ASP A 822 3.19 24.51 17.73
N ALA A 823 2.71 25.38 16.86
CA ALA A 823 1.59 25.10 15.95
C ALA A 823 1.92 23.98 14.93
N MET A 824 3.16 23.89 14.47
CA MET A 824 3.63 22.85 13.55
C MET A 824 3.99 21.53 14.26
N GLY A 825 4.09 21.51 15.61
CA GLY A 825 4.51 20.34 16.38
C GLY A 825 6.03 20.09 16.37
N MET A 826 6.84 21.12 16.11
CA MET A 826 8.31 21.06 16.05
C MET A 826 8.91 21.31 17.44
N ALA A 827 8.77 20.34 18.34
CA ALA A 827 8.99 20.52 19.79
C ALA A 827 10.42 20.93 20.16
N ALA A 828 11.46 20.44 19.46
CA ALA A 828 12.86 20.82 19.75
C ALA A 828 13.10 22.30 19.48
N PHE A 829 12.71 22.80 18.31
CA PHE A 829 12.82 24.21 17.97
C PHE A 829 11.92 25.11 18.83
N ALA A 830 10.71 24.65 19.16
CA ALA A 830 9.84 25.33 20.10
C ALA A 830 10.47 25.46 21.51
N ALA A 831 11.09 24.38 22.00
CA ALA A 831 11.83 24.38 23.26
C ALA A 831 13.02 25.33 23.24
N ARG A 832 13.78 25.40 22.13
CA ARG A 832 14.88 26.33 21.91
C ARG A 832 14.37 27.79 21.94
N ALA A 833 13.32 28.10 21.18
CA ALA A 833 12.71 29.42 21.17
C ALA A 833 12.22 29.84 22.56
N ARG A 834 11.61 28.92 23.33
CA ARG A 834 11.17 29.15 24.71
C ARG A 834 12.34 29.38 25.65
N ALA A 835 13.45 28.67 25.50
CA ALA A 835 14.66 28.89 26.30
C ALA A 835 15.23 30.29 26.06
N GLU A 836 15.30 30.75 24.82
CA GLU A 836 15.72 32.10 24.44
C GLU A 836 14.77 33.20 24.99
N LEU A 837 13.45 32.96 24.95
CA LEU A 837 12.47 33.87 25.57
C LEU A 837 12.69 34.01 27.08
N ARG A 838 12.94 32.90 27.78
CA ARG A 838 13.24 32.95 29.23
C ARG A 838 14.53 33.73 29.49
N ALA A 839 15.54 33.59 28.63
CA ALA A 839 16.80 34.35 28.75
C ALA A 839 16.63 35.84 28.51
N THR A 840 15.53 36.33 27.92
CA THR A 840 15.17 37.77 27.84
C THR A 840 14.56 38.30 29.13
N GLY A 841 14.44 37.50 30.21
CA GLY A 841 13.76 37.87 31.46
C GLY A 841 12.24 37.76 31.40
N GLU A 842 11.67 37.18 30.35
CA GLU A 842 10.24 36.94 30.28
C GLU A 842 9.88 35.76 31.20
N ARG A 843 9.18 36.06 32.33
CA ARG A 843 8.55 35.03 33.14
C ARG A 843 7.34 34.52 32.39
N ALA A 844 7.46 33.34 31.80
CA ALA A 844 6.30 32.62 31.32
C ALA A 844 5.34 32.43 32.50
N ARG A 845 4.23 33.14 32.54
CA ARG A 845 3.13 32.73 33.40
C ARG A 845 2.74 31.32 33.01
N PRO A 846 2.77 30.36 33.95
CA PRO A 846 2.13 29.11 33.68
C PRO A 846 0.66 29.46 33.45
N ARG A 847 0.14 29.25 32.25
CA ARG A 847 -1.29 29.07 32.10
C ARG A 847 -1.61 27.88 32.97
N SER A 848 -2.40 28.10 34.02
CA SER A 848 -3.03 27.03 34.78
C SER A 848 -3.61 26.05 33.76
N PRO A 849 -3.32 24.76 33.89
CA PRO A 849 -4.03 23.78 33.13
C PRO A 849 -5.43 23.65 33.76
N GLN A 850 -6.35 24.51 33.37
CA GLN A 850 -7.69 24.02 33.19
C GLN A 850 -7.51 23.07 31.98
N ALA A 851 -7.59 21.81 32.29
CA ALA A 851 -7.63 20.75 31.31
C ALA A 851 -8.90 20.91 30.44
N ALA A 852 -8.85 21.82 29.48
CA ALA A 852 -9.63 21.66 28.28
C ALA A 852 -9.03 20.44 27.61
N GLU A 853 -9.78 19.37 27.55
CA GLU A 853 -9.41 18.15 26.84
C GLU A 853 -9.03 18.58 25.41
N VAL A 854 -7.74 18.53 25.10
CA VAL A 854 -7.20 18.93 23.79
C VAL A 854 -7.80 17.98 22.76
N LEU A 855 -8.32 18.56 21.67
CA LEU A 855 -8.75 17.75 20.53
C LEU A 855 -7.59 16.91 20.01
N THR A 856 -7.84 15.68 19.68
CA THR A 856 -6.85 14.86 18.95
C THR A 856 -6.66 15.44 17.54
N PRO A 857 -5.54 15.17 16.85
CA PRO A 857 -5.30 15.66 15.48
C PRO A 857 -6.47 15.35 14.53
N GLN A 858 -7.07 14.17 14.65
CA GLN A 858 -8.21 13.76 13.85
C GLN A 858 -9.48 14.53 14.22
N GLU A 859 -9.74 14.74 15.51
CA GLU A 859 -10.87 15.57 15.99
C GLU A 859 -10.72 17.02 15.54
N GLU A 860 -9.50 17.55 15.56
CA GLU A 860 -9.20 18.91 15.08
C GLU A 860 -9.44 19.04 13.58
N GLN A 861 -9.03 18.06 12.80
CA GLN A 861 -9.24 18.02 11.36
C GLN A 861 -10.74 17.95 11.01
N ILE A 862 -11.51 17.11 11.72
CA ILE A 862 -12.97 17.04 11.57
C ILE A 862 -13.60 18.39 11.94
N ALA A 863 -13.17 19.01 13.03
CA ALA A 863 -13.70 20.31 13.47
C ALA A 863 -13.43 21.43 12.46
N ARG A 864 -12.26 21.44 11.81
CA ARG A 864 -11.92 22.39 10.72
C ARG A 864 -12.80 22.18 9.49
N LEU A 865 -13.02 20.93 9.08
CA LEU A 865 -13.87 20.61 7.93
C LEU A 865 -15.35 20.98 8.19
N VAL A 866 -15.81 20.86 9.44
CA VAL A 866 -17.12 21.39 9.87
C VAL A 866 -17.17 22.90 9.75
N ALA A 867 -16.11 23.61 10.13
CA ALA A 867 -16.03 25.06 9.98
C ALA A 867 -16.03 25.51 8.51
N GLY A 868 -15.57 24.65 7.60
CA GLY A 868 -15.68 24.79 6.15
C GLY A 868 -17.04 24.40 5.55
N HIS A 869 -18.07 24.19 6.39
CA HIS A 869 -19.44 23.84 5.99
C HIS A 869 -19.64 22.49 5.27
N LEU A 870 -18.66 21.57 5.32
CA LEU A 870 -18.79 20.24 4.73
C LEU A 870 -19.77 19.37 5.52
N THR A 871 -20.59 18.58 4.83
CA THR A 871 -21.47 17.58 5.46
C THR A 871 -20.67 16.40 6.06
N ASN A 872 -21.28 15.57 6.91
CA ASN A 872 -20.59 14.39 7.45
C ASN A 872 -20.13 13.44 6.36
N ARG A 873 -20.90 13.31 5.27
CA ARG A 873 -20.50 12.50 4.10
C ARG A 873 -19.29 13.07 3.37
N GLU A 874 -19.24 14.38 3.17
CA GLU A 874 -18.09 15.04 2.54
C GLU A 874 -16.84 14.98 3.41
N ILE A 875 -16.99 15.14 4.73
CA ILE A 875 -15.91 14.98 5.70
C ILE A 875 -15.41 13.54 5.70
N ALA A 876 -16.33 12.57 5.73
CA ALA A 876 -16.04 11.15 5.67
C ALA A 876 -15.24 10.81 4.41
N ALA A 877 -15.70 11.28 3.25
CA ALA A 877 -15.00 11.09 1.97
C ALA A 877 -13.60 11.74 1.97
N ARG A 878 -13.43 12.90 2.61
CA ARG A 878 -12.17 13.64 2.63
C ARG A 878 -11.16 13.09 3.64
N LEU A 879 -11.64 12.48 4.72
CA LEU A 879 -10.80 11.88 5.78
C LEU A 879 -10.69 10.37 5.69
N PHE A 880 -11.33 9.76 4.68
CA PHE A 880 -11.28 8.32 4.42
C PHE A 880 -11.78 7.46 5.59
N ILE A 881 -12.84 7.95 6.24
CA ILE A 881 -13.57 7.28 7.34
C ILE A 881 -15.05 7.23 7.01
N SER A 882 -15.85 6.51 7.80
CA SER A 882 -17.29 6.48 7.60
C SER A 882 -17.98 7.76 8.12
N ALA A 883 -19.19 8.03 7.63
CA ALA A 883 -20.02 9.13 8.13
C ALA A 883 -20.36 8.96 9.60
N SER A 884 -20.55 7.70 10.06
CA SER A 884 -20.81 7.36 11.47
C SER A 884 -19.60 7.64 12.35
N THR A 885 -18.40 7.34 11.85
CA THR A 885 -17.14 7.68 12.53
C THR A 885 -16.97 9.19 12.67
N VAL A 886 -17.32 9.98 11.65
CA VAL A 886 -17.35 11.46 11.75
C VAL A 886 -18.32 11.92 12.83
N GLU A 887 -19.52 11.35 12.87
CA GLU A 887 -20.53 11.69 13.89
C GLU A 887 -20.06 11.31 15.30
N TYR A 888 -19.43 10.17 15.49
CA TYR A 888 -18.81 9.77 16.75
C TYR A 888 -17.76 10.76 17.22
N HIS A 889 -16.85 11.18 16.35
CA HIS A 889 -15.85 12.19 16.67
C HIS A 889 -16.50 13.54 16.96
N LEU A 890 -17.54 13.95 16.23
CA LEU A 890 -18.27 15.19 16.49
C LEU A 890 -18.92 15.19 17.87
N ARG A 891 -19.49 14.09 18.34
CA ARG A 891 -20.02 14.00 19.72
C ARG A 891 -18.92 14.19 20.77
N LYS A 892 -17.72 13.63 20.53
CA LYS A 892 -16.55 13.83 21.40
C LYS A 892 -16.05 15.28 21.35
N ILE A 893 -15.95 15.86 20.15
CA ILE A 893 -15.55 17.26 19.94
C ILE A 893 -16.52 18.20 20.66
N PHE A 894 -17.82 17.96 20.50
CA PHE A 894 -18.86 18.78 21.17
C PHE A 894 -18.69 18.75 22.68
N ARG A 895 -18.46 17.58 23.27
CA ARG A 895 -18.22 17.44 24.72
C ARG A 895 -16.90 18.11 25.14
N LYS A 896 -15.79 17.93 24.36
CA LYS A 896 -14.48 18.48 24.68
C LYS A 896 -14.44 20.02 24.59
N LEU A 897 -15.17 20.60 23.65
CA LEU A 897 -15.23 22.05 23.43
C LEU A 897 -16.44 22.73 24.11
N ASP A 898 -17.26 21.97 24.83
CA ASP A 898 -18.50 22.41 25.47
C ASP A 898 -19.43 23.17 24.50
N VAL A 899 -19.64 22.58 23.31
CA VAL A 899 -20.55 23.11 22.28
C VAL A 899 -21.68 22.12 22.04
N SER A 900 -22.89 22.64 21.77
CA SER A 900 -24.12 21.83 21.64
C SER A 900 -24.58 21.68 20.18
N SER A 901 -23.96 22.36 19.22
CA SER A 901 -24.37 22.33 17.83
C SER A 901 -23.21 22.51 16.86
N ARG A 902 -23.42 21.99 15.64
CA ARG A 902 -22.48 22.12 14.51
C ARG A 902 -22.20 23.59 14.16
N THR A 903 -23.22 24.45 14.22
CA THR A 903 -23.10 25.88 13.96
C THR A 903 -22.25 26.54 15.05
N GLN A 904 -22.43 26.14 16.31
CA GLN A 904 -21.64 26.63 17.41
C GLN A 904 -20.18 26.19 17.32
N LEU A 905 -19.94 24.91 16.96
CA LEU A 905 -18.59 24.40 16.66
C LEU A 905 -17.93 25.22 15.56
N ALA A 906 -18.59 25.41 14.41
CA ALA A 906 -18.06 26.17 13.29
C ALA A 906 -17.70 27.62 13.68
N ARG A 907 -18.47 28.25 14.59
CA ARG A 907 -18.19 29.58 15.13
C ARG A 907 -16.98 29.52 16.06
N THR A 908 -16.92 28.56 16.96
CA THR A 908 -15.82 28.39 17.93
C THR A 908 -14.48 28.17 17.18
N ILE A 909 -14.46 27.31 16.16
CA ILE A 909 -13.27 27.06 15.33
C ILE A 909 -12.82 28.33 14.59
N ARG A 910 -13.75 29.13 14.06
CA ARG A 910 -13.40 30.40 13.36
C ARG A 910 -12.90 31.49 14.29
N THR A 911 -13.33 31.50 15.52
CA THR A 911 -12.90 32.46 16.53
C THR A 911 -11.66 32.03 17.29
N ASP A 912 -11.36 30.75 17.34
CA ASP A 912 -10.13 30.21 17.92
C ASP A 912 -8.98 30.31 16.90
N LYS A 913 -8.11 31.33 17.12
CA LYS A 913 -6.92 31.56 16.29
C LYS A 913 -5.96 30.35 16.15
N ARG A 914 -6.15 29.32 16.97
CA ARG A 914 -5.37 28.04 16.89
C ARG A 914 -5.92 27.07 15.87
N LEU A 915 -7.22 27.15 15.61
CA LEU A 915 -7.96 26.19 14.78
C LEU A 915 -8.41 26.79 13.45
N ALA A 916 -8.40 28.12 13.32
CA ALA A 916 -8.70 28.83 12.09
C ALA A 916 -7.51 28.71 11.13
N ALA A 917 -7.60 27.82 10.13
CA ALA A 917 -6.69 27.81 8.99
C ALA A 917 -6.96 29.05 8.10
N PRO A 918 -5.95 29.65 7.47
CA PRO A 918 -6.20 30.61 6.38
C PRO A 918 -6.94 29.87 5.25
N GLN A 919 -8.02 30.48 4.76
CA GLN A 919 -8.70 30.07 3.55
C GLN A 919 -7.78 30.39 2.36
N GLY A 920 -7.41 29.37 1.57
CA GLY A 920 -6.63 29.47 0.36
C GLY A 920 -6.17 28.11 -0.08
#